data_8ebb472f17baea96709f001c9fbd8757
#
_entry.id   8ebb472f17baea96709f001c9fbd8757
#
_cell.length_a   1.000
_cell.length_b   1.000
_cell.length_c   1.000
_cell.angle_alpha   90.00
_cell.angle_beta   90.00
_cell.angle_gamma   90.00
#
_symmetry.space_group_name_H-M   'P 1'
#
loop_
_entity.id
_entity.type
_entity.pdbx_description
1 polymer ?
#
loop_
_entity_poly.entity_id
_entity_poly.type
_entity_poly.pdbx_seq_one_letter_code
_entity_poly.pdbx_strand_id
1 'polypeptide(L)'
;MFKTCLYSSLSLVLWTFSSLADAKTLKVAAYEHRPYVTQDRAEKGFLYDLTVEAFKAEGYTLDFKFYPPERAKAAVKSGETDVLIPSYKLAADTDTFVYSEPLPGDQVGLVAVKGKHSLKPNQSKPLSDQLDLINGKSVGIVRGAETGTAFDTDGKIKKEPTDRTVLNIDKLMAGRVDYVLADKYEAADSLVSERPQLIGQLEFIDPPISSRAFHISVGTKNPKAKEIIAAFNSGLQKIKKSGRYAEILYSYGQSEQKSDDKTINIATVPNGDMKIMQELSKDFVKANPGVKLNWVTLPENTLRNVIYSSLAISDSQFDVMTIGAFETPIYANKGWLEPLSSLPASYNENDLLTPIKDSLSFNKKLYALPFYGESSMTYYRKDLFDKAGLKMPEKPTYAQIKEFAAKLHNPKDKFYGVCLRGKPGWGENMALLTTMVNSYGGSWFDMKWKNQVGGKGWNEALDVYLDLQKNYGPPDAAENGFGENLKLFAGGNCAMWVDATVAAGMIFDKSQSKVSDKVGFTASPVGTVDKGSHWLWTWALGIPSSSTRKDLATKFIAWATSKDYVELAGKTKGWVSVPPGTRRSTYENAQYKAAAPFAPFVLKAIEEADPINGTVEKKPYLGIQFVNIPEFPAIGTQVGNAVHEALIGKSTAKAALAKAKDATDKIMAKSTYGK
;
A
#
# COMPACT_ATOMS: atom_id res chain seq x y z
N MET A 1 67.00 -7.31 52.67
CA MET A 1 67.39 -7.96 51.40
C MET A 1 66.16 -8.41 50.64
N PHE A 2 66.08 -8.11 49.42
CA PHE A 2 65.23 -8.35 48.31
C PHE A 2 64.33 -7.17 47.89
N LYS A 3 64.80 -6.58 46.80
CA LYS A 3 64.09 -5.55 45.95
C LYS A 3 63.06 -6.24 45.10
N THR A 4 61.85 -5.71 45.06
CA THR A 4 60.83 -6.09 44.08
C THR A 4 60.62 -4.92 43.10
N CYS A 5 60.92 -5.18 41.80
CA CYS A 5 60.69 -4.30 40.67
C CYS A 5 59.21 -4.25 40.35
N LEU A 6 58.60 -3.06 40.32
CA LEU A 6 57.32 -2.77 39.67
C LEU A 6 57.55 -2.51 38.18
N TYR A 7 56.92 -3.36 37.31
CA TYR A 7 56.69 -3.05 35.90
C TYR A 7 55.33 -2.39 35.74
N SER A 8 55.33 -1.12 35.39
CA SER A 8 54.14 -0.39 34.98
C SER A 8 53.98 -0.59 33.46
N SER A 9 52.96 -1.38 33.05
CA SER A 9 52.52 -1.50 31.67
C SER A 9 51.54 -0.36 31.35
N LEU A 10 52.00 0.59 30.54
CA LEU A 10 51.19 1.67 29.96
C LEU A 10 50.41 1.13 28.81
N SER A 11 49.09 0.87 29.01
CA SER A 11 48.19 0.48 27.93
C SER A 11 47.78 1.73 27.18
N LEU A 12 48.31 1.89 25.96
CA LEU A 12 47.90 2.94 25.01
C LEU A 12 46.53 2.59 24.41
N VAL A 13 45.46 3.21 24.92
CA VAL A 13 44.11 3.14 24.30
C VAL A 13 44.12 4.05 23.10
N LEU A 14 44.27 3.48 21.88
CA LEU A 14 44.01 4.15 20.65
C LEU A 14 42.50 4.41 20.55
N TRP A 15 42.07 5.62 20.82
CA TRP A 15 40.76 6.13 20.43
C TRP A 15 40.79 6.36 18.90
N THR A 16 40.20 5.44 18.13
CA THR A 16 39.86 5.71 16.76
C THR A 16 38.69 6.69 16.75
N PHE A 17 38.98 7.97 16.59
CA PHE A 17 37.99 8.95 16.16
C PHE A 17 37.54 8.54 14.75
N SER A 18 36.39 7.85 14.64
CA SER A 18 35.63 7.83 13.41
C SER A 18 35.22 9.28 13.16
N SER A 19 35.90 9.96 12.27
CA SER A 19 35.46 11.23 11.75
C SER A 19 34.09 11.02 11.14
N LEU A 20 33.03 11.50 11.80
CA LEU A 20 31.77 11.82 11.13
C LEU A 20 32.15 12.82 10.05
N ALA A 21 32.32 12.34 8.82
CA ALA A 21 32.47 13.22 7.66
C ALA A 21 31.22 14.10 7.63
N ASP A 22 31.42 15.41 7.74
CA ASP A 22 30.34 16.38 7.54
C ASP A 22 29.65 16.06 6.21
N ALA A 23 28.39 15.66 6.26
CA ALA A 23 27.62 15.30 5.09
C ALA A 23 27.54 16.55 4.18
N LYS A 24 28.07 16.43 2.97
CA LYS A 24 28.05 17.52 1.99
C LYS A 24 26.60 17.74 1.56
N THR A 25 26.02 18.89 1.88
CA THR A 25 24.65 19.23 1.48
C THR A 25 24.63 19.87 0.09
N LEU A 26 23.80 19.33 -0.82
CA LEU A 26 23.52 19.91 -2.13
C LEU A 26 22.13 20.56 -2.14
N LYS A 27 22.04 21.74 -2.73
CA LYS A 27 20.77 22.44 -2.97
C LYS A 27 20.13 21.95 -4.26
N VAL A 28 18.92 21.42 -4.16
CA VAL A 28 18.18 20.85 -5.29
C VAL A 28 17.02 21.76 -5.68
N ALA A 29 17.02 22.26 -6.90
CA ALA A 29 15.87 22.90 -7.50
C ALA A 29 14.96 21.82 -8.11
N ALA A 30 13.75 21.70 -7.57
CA ALA A 30 12.73 20.81 -8.10
C ALA A 30 11.55 21.59 -8.64
N TYR A 31 10.76 20.98 -9.52
CA TYR A 31 9.45 21.49 -9.90
C TYR A 31 8.41 20.38 -9.85
N GLU A 32 7.16 20.76 -9.62
CA GLU A 32 6.04 19.84 -9.54
C GLU A 32 5.84 19.11 -10.85
N HIS A 33 5.96 17.79 -10.86
CA HIS A 33 5.78 16.91 -12.02
C HIS A 33 5.24 15.55 -11.57
N ARG A 34 3.95 15.50 -11.29
CA ARG A 34 3.29 14.28 -10.79
C ARG A 34 3.22 13.19 -11.85
N PRO A 35 3.38 11.92 -11.45
CA PRO A 35 3.70 11.39 -10.12
C PRO A 35 5.21 11.29 -9.83
N TYR A 36 6.07 11.90 -10.64
CA TYR A 36 7.51 11.73 -10.67
C TYR A 36 8.25 12.47 -9.56
N VAL A 37 7.88 13.75 -9.36
CA VAL A 37 8.38 14.63 -8.30
C VAL A 37 7.24 15.50 -7.80
N THR A 38 7.00 15.53 -6.49
CA THR A 38 5.93 16.34 -5.87
C THR A 38 6.29 16.76 -4.45
N GLN A 39 5.81 17.95 -4.03
CA GLN A 39 5.95 18.42 -2.64
C GLN A 39 4.70 18.15 -1.80
N ASP A 40 3.55 17.92 -2.42
CA ASP A 40 2.24 17.98 -1.78
C ASP A 40 1.79 16.64 -1.14
N ARG A 41 2.58 15.59 -1.26
CA ARG A 41 2.27 14.25 -0.76
C ARG A 41 3.39 13.71 0.14
N ALA A 42 3.07 12.71 0.95
CA ALA A 42 4.05 11.97 1.73
C ALA A 42 5.05 11.26 0.81
N GLU A 43 4.53 10.56 -0.20
CA GLU A 43 5.32 9.96 -1.28
C GLU A 43 5.70 11.05 -2.29
N LYS A 44 6.98 11.44 -2.27
CA LYS A 44 7.49 12.57 -3.06
C LYS A 44 7.71 12.27 -4.56
N GLY A 45 7.49 11.03 -4.98
CA GLY A 45 7.71 10.54 -6.34
C GLY A 45 9.03 9.79 -6.52
N PHE A 46 9.05 8.87 -7.48
CA PHE A 46 10.20 7.95 -7.61
C PHE A 46 11.51 8.66 -8.01
N LEU A 47 11.43 9.72 -8.80
CA LEU A 47 12.64 10.49 -9.15
C LEU A 47 13.22 11.21 -7.93
N TYR A 48 12.36 11.73 -7.05
CA TYR A 48 12.76 12.29 -5.78
C TYR A 48 13.51 11.24 -4.94
N ASP A 49 12.90 10.08 -4.72
CA ASP A 49 13.45 9.02 -3.88
C ASP A 49 14.73 8.43 -4.48
N LEU A 50 14.78 8.18 -5.81
CA LEU A 50 16.00 7.74 -6.49
C LEU A 50 17.12 8.75 -6.33
N THR A 51 16.81 10.05 -6.44
CA THR A 51 17.80 11.11 -6.29
C THR A 51 18.36 11.16 -4.87
N VAL A 52 17.48 11.08 -3.87
CA VAL A 52 17.89 11.04 -2.45
C VAL A 52 18.77 9.83 -2.15
N GLU A 53 18.32 8.61 -2.52
CA GLU A 53 19.05 7.40 -2.19
C GLU A 53 20.38 7.27 -2.96
N ALA A 54 20.44 7.72 -4.22
CA ALA A 54 21.69 7.72 -4.97
C ALA A 54 22.72 8.67 -4.33
N PHE A 55 22.36 9.90 -4.01
CA PHE A 55 23.29 10.84 -3.37
C PHE A 55 23.67 10.41 -1.94
N LYS A 56 22.72 9.86 -1.18
CA LYS A 56 22.97 9.31 0.16
C LYS A 56 23.99 8.18 0.14
N ALA A 57 23.97 7.33 -0.88
CA ALA A 57 24.97 6.26 -1.06
C ALA A 57 26.39 6.77 -1.28
N GLU A 58 26.56 8.06 -1.59
CA GLU A 58 27.83 8.79 -1.74
C GLU A 58 28.10 9.80 -0.60
N GLY A 59 27.31 9.76 0.47
CA GLY A 59 27.50 10.60 1.66
C GLY A 59 27.01 12.04 1.52
N TYR A 60 26.13 12.32 0.55
CA TYR A 60 25.51 13.63 0.42
C TYR A 60 24.15 13.67 1.11
N THR A 61 23.78 14.86 1.60
CA THR A 61 22.42 15.24 1.98
C THR A 61 21.86 16.23 0.97
N LEU A 62 20.53 16.27 0.81
CA LEU A 62 19.87 17.13 -0.17
C LEU A 62 18.90 18.10 0.52
N ASP A 63 18.97 19.36 0.08
CA ASP A 63 18.03 20.43 0.47
C ASP A 63 17.18 20.79 -0.75
N PHE A 64 15.90 20.36 -0.75
CA PHE A 64 14.97 20.55 -1.86
C PHE A 64 14.20 21.86 -1.74
N LYS A 65 14.20 22.61 -2.84
CA LYS A 65 13.33 23.77 -3.02
C LYS A 65 12.53 23.67 -4.30
N PHE A 66 11.22 23.82 -4.19
CA PHE A 66 10.32 23.74 -5.34
C PHE A 66 10.11 25.13 -5.95
N TYR A 67 10.17 25.18 -7.28
CA TYR A 67 10.01 26.37 -8.11
C TYR A 67 9.07 26.08 -9.29
N PRO A 68 8.53 27.11 -9.96
CA PRO A 68 8.02 26.93 -11.33
C PRO A 68 9.12 26.40 -12.26
N PRO A 69 8.80 25.59 -13.30
CA PRO A 69 9.81 24.90 -14.13
C PRO A 69 10.93 25.79 -14.68
N GLU A 70 10.60 26.92 -15.29
CA GLU A 70 11.60 27.83 -15.86
C GLU A 70 12.47 28.52 -14.79
N ARG A 71 11.91 28.76 -13.60
CA ARG A 71 12.67 29.30 -12.46
C ARG A 71 13.64 28.27 -11.89
N ALA A 72 13.22 26.98 -11.84
CA ALA A 72 14.10 25.89 -11.42
C ALA A 72 15.33 25.78 -12.34
N LYS A 73 15.11 25.78 -13.67
CA LYS A 73 16.19 25.79 -14.66
C LYS A 73 17.12 27.01 -14.50
N ALA A 74 16.54 28.20 -14.32
CA ALA A 74 17.30 29.44 -14.15
C ALA A 74 18.16 29.42 -12.89
N ALA A 75 17.64 28.89 -11.75
CA ALA A 75 18.37 28.77 -10.50
C ALA A 75 19.59 27.87 -10.60
N VAL A 76 19.49 26.74 -11.31
CA VAL A 76 20.64 25.85 -11.54
C VAL A 76 21.61 26.43 -12.57
N LYS A 77 21.11 27.07 -13.63
CA LYS A 77 21.94 27.73 -14.63
C LYS A 77 22.78 28.87 -14.05
N SER A 78 22.23 29.60 -13.07
CA SER A 78 22.94 30.71 -12.40
C SER A 78 23.91 30.24 -11.30
N GLY A 79 23.78 29.00 -10.82
CA GLY A 79 24.52 28.46 -9.67
C GLY A 79 23.88 28.82 -8.31
N GLU A 80 22.65 29.34 -8.25
CA GLU A 80 21.87 29.55 -7.02
C GLU A 80 21.60 28.21 -6.32
N THR A 81 21.35 27.16 -7.12
CA THR A 81 21.19 25.77 -6.68
C THR A 81 22.11 24.85 -7.47
N ASP A 82 22.40 23.66 -6.92
CA ASP A 82 23.37 22.74 -7.49
C ASP A 82 22.76 21.81 -8.54
N VAL A 83 21.58 21.23 -8.25
CA VAL A 83 20.96 20.15 -9.02
C VAL A 83 19.56 20.51 -9.45
N LEU A 84 19.19 20.19 -10.70
CA LEU A 84 17.82 20.28 -11.24
C LEU A 84 17.18 18.89 -11.33
N ILE A 85 15.91 18.78 -10.89
CA ILE A 85 15.09 17.57 -10.99
C ILE A 85 13.59 17.93 -11.18
N PRO A 86 12.84 17.23 -12.07
CA PRO A 86 13.32 16.37 -13.15
C PRO A 86 14.04 17.19 -14.23
N SER A 87 14.78 16.53 -15.11
CA SER A 87 15.44 17.20 -16.24
C SER A 87 15.35 16.34 -17.49
N TYR A 88 15.03 16.96 -18.62
CA TYR A 88 15.12 16.33 -19.94
C TYR A 88 16.42 16.76 -20.61
N LYS A 89 17.10 15.80 -21.23
CA LYS A 89 18.32 16.11 -22.02
C LYS A 89 17.91 16.58 -23.41
N LEU A 90 17.79 17.90 -23.56
CA LEU A 90 17.47 18.54 -24.84
C LEU A 90 18.77 18.94 -25.58
N ALA A 91 18.78 18.81 -26.92
CA ALA A 91 19.95 19.18 -27.74
C ALA A 91 20.34 20.66 -27.55
N ALA A 92 19.34 21.54 -27.37
CA ALA A 92 19.57 22.97 -27.15
C ALA A 92 20.21 23.33 -25.80
N ASP A 93 20.19 22.42 -24.84
CA ASP A 93 20.60 22.66 -23.45
C ASP A 93 21.93 21.99 -23.09
N THR A 94 22.57 21.26 -24.03
CA THR A 94 23.81 20.48 -23.77
C THR A 94 25.02 21.34 -23.41
N ASP A 95 25.05 22.58 -23.85
CA ASP A 95 26.12 23.52 -23.48
C ASP A 95 25.87 24.21 -22.12
N THR A 96 24.64 24.10 -21.61
CA THR A 96 24.20 24.76 -20.38
C THR A 96 24.24 23.82 -19.18
N PHE A 97 24.01 22.54 -19.41
CA PHE A 97 23.91 21.54 -18.34
C PHE A 97 24.75 20.29 -18.58
N VAL A 98 25.27 19.73 -17.49
CA VAL A 98 25.84 18.38 -17.42
C VAL A 98 24.76 17.45 -16.90
N TYR A 99 24.50 16.33 -17.58
CA TYR A 99 23.43 15.40 -17.30
C TYR A 99 23.93 14.09 -16.70
N SER A 100 23.10 13.47 -15.84
CA SER A 100 23.34 12.12 -15.32
C SER A 100 23.13 11.03 -16.38
N GLU A 101 23.42 9.78 -16.02
CA GLU A 101 22.84 8.62 -16.69
C GLU A 101 21.31 8.72 -16.73
N PRO A 102 20.66 8.08 -17.75
CA PRO A 102 19.20 8.13 -17.87
C PRO A 102 18.51 7.41 -16.70
N LEU A 103 17.40 7.99 -16.28
CA LEU A 103 16.43 7.44 -15.33
C LEU A 103 15.16 7.08 -16.09
N PRO A 104 14.28 6.22 -15.53
CA PRO A 104 12.98 5.93 -16.11
C PRO A 104 12.23 7.23 -16.40
N GLY A 105 11.63 7.31 -17.58
CA GLY A 105 11.07 8.54 -18.10
C GLY A 105 9.56 8.52 -18.26
N ASP A 106 9.05 9.56 -18.93
CA ASP A 106 7.64 9.66 -19.30
C ASP A 106 7.31 8.75 -20.49
N GLN A 107 6.01 8.41 -20.60
CA GLN A 107 5.43 7.70 -21.74
C GLN A 107 4.20 8.49 -22.20
N VAL A 108 4.41 9.42 -23.11
CA VAL A 108 3.32 10.26 -23.64
C VAL A 108 2.64 9.58 -24.81
N GLY A 109 1.34 9.35 -24.69
CA GLY A 109 0.56 8.64 -25.69
C GLY A 109 -0.93 8.99 -25.64
N LEU A 110 -1.73 8.15 -26.25
CA LEU A 110 -3.19 8.36 -26.33
C LEU A 110 -3.91 7.57 -25.25
N VAL A 111 -4.82 8.24 -24.55
CA VAL A 111 -5.80 7.64 -23.65
C VAL A 111 -7.15 7.63 -24.35
N ALA A 112 -7.84 6.50 -24.30
CA ALA A 112 -9.16 6.30 -24.91
C ALA A 112 -10.16 5.70 -23.91
N VAL A 113 -11.44 5.77 -24.22
CA VAL A 113 -12.47 5.00 -23.50
C VAL A 113 -12.33 3.53 -23.89
N LYS A 114 -12.14 2.68 -22.88
CA LYS A 114 -11.90 1.26 -23.05
C LYS A 114 -12.97 0.57 -23.91
N GLY A 115 -12.54 -0.13 -24.94
CA GLY A 115 -13.42 -0.86 -25.84
C GLY A 115 -14.29 0.02 -26.76
N LYS A 116 -14.11 1.35 -26.78
CA LYS A 116 -14.84 2.26 -27.67
C LYS A 116 -13.99 2.85 -28.79
N HIS A 117 -12.76 2.44 -28.94
CA HIS A 117 -11.89 2.87 -30.04
C HIS A 117 -11.55 1.69 -30.96
N SER A 118 -11.21 2.00 -32.21
CA SER A 118 -10.82 1.03 -33.23
C SER A 118 -9.31 1.02 -33.54
N LEU A 119 -8.50 1.79 -32.78
CA LEU A 119 -7.07 1.89 -32.97
C LEU A 119 -6.42 0.53 -32.73
N LYS A 120 -5.60 0.10 -33.70
CA LYS A 120 -4.75 -1.12 -33.63
C LYS A 120 -3.36 -0.79 -34.14
N PRO A 121 -2.54 -0.06 -33.36
CA PRO A 121 -1.20 0.30 -33.77
C PRO A 121 -0.31 -0.94 -33.91
N ASN A 122 0.67 -0.86 -34.81
CA ASN A 122 1.74 -1.83 -34.86
C ASN A 122 2.67 -1.63 -33.66
N GLN A 123 2.78 -2.66 -32.81
CA GLN A 123 3.55 -2.63 -31.57
C GLN A 123 5.06 -2.50 -31.76
N SER A 124 5.57 -2.70 -32.98
CA SER A 124 7.00 -2.60 -33.28
C SER A 124 7.46 -1.20 -33.67
N LYS A 125 6.56 -0.22 -33.76
CA LYS A 125 6.85 1.19 -34.16
C LYS A 125 6.17 2.13 -33.19
N PRO A 126 6.79 3.26 -32.82
CA PRO A 126 6.13 4.29 -32.01
C PRO A 126 4.87 4.80 -32.71
N LEU A 127 3.88 5.24 -31.95
CA LEU A 127 2.64 5.76 -32.52
C LEU A 127 2.86 7.05 -33.32
N SER A 128 3.92 7.80 -33.03
CA SER A 128 4.35 8.96 -33.84
C SER A 128 4.62 8.64 -35.31
N ASP A 129 5.00 7.40 -35.62
CA ASP A 129 5.21 6.93 -37.00
C ASP A 129 3.94 6.38 -37.65
N GLN A 130 2.80 6.44 -36.97
CA GLN A 130 1.53 5.85 -37.34
C GLN A 130 0.36 6.84 -37.18
N LEU A 131 0.63 8.16 -37.26
CA LEU A 131 -0.37 9.21 -37.01
C LEU A 131 -1.57 9.17 -37.99
N ASP A 132 -1.40 8.56 -39.16
CA ASP A 132 -2.50 8.36 -40.10
C ASP A 132 -3.68 7.57 -39.49
N LEU A 133 -3.45 6.77 -38.46
CA LEU A 133 -4.48 6.04 -37.72
C LEU A 133 -5.46 6.97 -36.98
N ILE A 134 -5.05 8.20 -36.70
CA ILE A 134 -5.84 9.22 -35.96
C ILE A 134 -6.13 10.47 -36.81
N ASN A 135 -5.94 10.42 -38.12
CA ASN A 135 -6.30 11.50 -39.03
C ASN A 135 -7.78 11.89 -38.89
N GLY A 136 -8.06 13.19 -38.77
CA GLY A 136 -9.40 13.72 -38.60
C GLY A 136 -10.00 13.57 -37.18
N LYS A 137 -9.30 12.89 -36.29
CA LYS A 137 -9.72 12.71 -34.90
C LYS A 137 -9.45 13.95 -34.05
N SER A 138 -10.27 14.13 -33.01
CA SER A 138 -10.08 15.15 -31.99
C SER A 138 -9.30 14.61 -30.80
N VAL A 139 -8.22 15.32 -30.43
CA VAL A 139 -7.34 14.92 -29.33
C VAL A 139 -7.25 16.06 -28.31
N GLY A 140 -7.71 15.78 -27.09
CA GLY A 140 -7.54 16.68 -25.96
C GLY A 140 -6.06 16.75 -25.57
N ILE A 141 -5.49 17.95 -25.47
CA ILE A 141 -4.10 18.16 -25.07
C ILE A 141 -4.02 19.16 -23.92
N VAL A 142 -2.95 19.10 -23.12
CA VAL A 142 -2.62 20.18 -22.19
C VAL A 142 -1.95 21.30 -22.96
N ARG A 143 -2.36 22.53 -22.66
CA ARG A 143 -1.84 23.75 -23.35
C ARG A 143 -0.32 23.84 -23.21
N GLY A 144 0.37 23.95 -24.34
CA GLY A 144 1.83 24.01 -24.37
C GLY A 144 2.54 22.67 -24.17
N ALA A 145 1.82 21.54 -24.08
CA ALA A 145 2.45 20.22 -24.06
C ALA A 145 3.02 19.90 -25.45
N GLU A 146 4.26 19.43 -25.47
CA GLU A 146 4.98 19.01 -26.67
C GLU A 146 5.50 17.60 -26.51
N THR A 147 5.33 16.77 -27.54
CA THR A 147 5.84 15.41 -27.59
C THR A 147 7.27 15.34 -28.15
N GLY A 148 7.71 16.37 -28.86
CA GLY A 148 8.96 16.39 -29.61
C GLY A 148 8.93 15.51 -30.85
N THR A 149 7.74 15.18 -31.37
CA THR A 149 7.52 14.31 -32.54
C THR A 149 6.68 14.99 -33.62
N ALA A 150 6.45 14.31 -34.73
CA ALA A 150 5.59 14.77 -35.82
C ALA A 150 4.16 15.10 -35.36
N PHE A 151 3.68 14.53 -34.25
CA PHE A 151 2.36 14.84 -33.68
C PHE A 151 2.19 16.34 -33.43
N ASP A 152 3.23 17.04 -32.95
CA ASP A 152 3.12 18.45 -32.54
C ASP A 152 2.77 19.38 -33.72
N THR A 153 3.24 19.05 -34.92
CA THR A 153 3.05 19.85 -36.14
C THR A 153 2.01 19.29 -37.12
N ASP A 154 1.46 18.08 -36.82
CA ASP A 154 0.46 17.48 -37.69
C ASP A 154 -0.85 18.28 -37.69
N GLY A 155 -1.20 18.84 -38.85
CA GLY A 155 -2.42 19.62 -39.06
C GLY A 155 -3.69 18.80 -39.35
N LYS A 156 -3.56 17.48 -39.56
CA LYS A 156 -4.70 16.58 -39.81
C LYS A 156 -5.38 16.15 -38.50
N ILE A 157 -4.72 16.33 -37.36
CA ILE A 157 -5.23 16.00 -36.03
C ILE A 157 -5.82 17.26 -35.39
N LYS A 158 -7.08 17.19 -34.94
CA LYS A 158 -7.76 18.32 -34.26
C LYS A 158 -7.33 18.36 -32.79
N LYS A 159 -6.43 19.28 -32.43
CA LYS A 159 -5.94 19.45 -31.06
C LYS A 159 -6.86 20.36 -30.24
N GLU A 160 -7.40 19.86 -29.14
CA GLU A 160 -8.34 20.54 -28.25
C GLU A 160 -7.65 20.86 -26.91
N PRO A 161 -7.11 22.08 -26.71
CA PRO A 161 -6.33 22.40 -25.53
C PRO A 161 -7.19 22.63 -24.28
N THR A 162 -6.66 22.19 -23.12
CA THR A 162 -7.11 22.55 -21.76
C THR A 162 -5.90 22.83 -20.88
N ASP A 163 -6.13 23.27 -19.64
CA ASP A 163 -5.04 23.60 -18.72
C ASP A 163 -4.54 22.39 -17.91
N ARG A 164 -5.28 21.25 -17.91
CA ARG A 164 -4.95 20.07 -17.09
C ARG A 164 -5.46 18.80 -17.76
N THR A 165 -4.71 17.70 -17.59
CA THR A 165 -5.05 16.36 -18.09
C THR A 165 -6.42 15.87 -17.64
N VAL A 166 -6.80 16.10 -16.37
CA VAL A 166 -8.10 15.68 -15.84
C VAL A 166 -9.29 16.36 -16.58
N LEU A 167 -9.14 17.60 -17.06
CA LEU A 167 -10.19 18.28 -17.83
C LEU A 167 -10.35 17.67 -19.23
N ASN A 168 -9.26 17.19 -19.83
CA ASN A 168 -9.31 16.45 -21.08
C ASN A 168 -9.94 15.06 -20.88
N ILE A 169 -9.67 14.39 -19.77
CA ILE A 169 -10.35 13.15 -19.38
C ILE A 169 -11.85 13.36 -19.26
N ASP A 170 -12.29 14.46 -18.63
CA ASP A 170 -13.72 14.83 -18.55
C ASP A 170 -14.34 15.05 -19.94
N LYS A 171 -13.61 15.73 -20.86
CA LYS A 171 -14.05 15.90 -22.28
C LYS A 171 -14.18 14.54 -22.99
N LEU A 172 -13.20 13.64 -22.81
CA LEU A 172 -13.19 12.29 -23.39
C LEU A 172 -14.42 11.50 -22.93
N MET A 173 -14.67 11.48 -21.62
CA MET A 173 -15.84 10.80 -21.05
C MET A 173 -17.18 11.38 -21.53
N ALA A 174 -17.22 12.68 -21.81
CA ALA A 174 -18.38 13.36 -22.38
C ALA A 174 -18.52 13.20 -23.92
N GLY A 175 -17.60 12.47 -24.57
CA GLY A 175 -17.59 12.28 -26.03
C GLY A 175 -17.24 13.55 -26.82
N ARG A 176 -16.62 14.55 -26.20
CA ARG A 176 -16.24 15.82 -26.85
C ARG A 176 -14.90 15.75 -27.56
N VAL A 177 -14.06 14.77 -27.21
CA VAL A 177 -12.82 14.41 -27.90
C VAL A 177 -12.76 12.90 -28.09
N ASP A 178 -12.08 12.44 -29.15
CA ASP A 178 -11.90 11.01 -29.42
C ASP A 178 -10.81 10.39 -28.53
N TYR A 179 -9.77 11.16 -28.25
CA TYR A 179 -8.59 10.73 -27.47
C TYR A 179 -8.09 11.86 -26.57
N VAL A 180 -7.28 11.51 -25.59
CA VAL A 180 -6.50 12.45 -24.78
C VAL A 180 -5.01 12.13 -24.93
N LEU A 181 -4.21 13.13 -25.29
CA LEU A 181 -2.76 13.05 -25.19
C LEU A 181 -2.36 13.26 -23.73
N ALA A 182 -1.75 12.28 -23.13
CA ALA A 182 -1.26 12.37 -21.76
C ALA A 182 -0.06 11.46 -21.52
N ASP A 183 0.72 11.78 -20.52
CA ASP A 183 1.65 10.83 -19.95
C ASP A 183 0.86 9.72 -19.25
N LYS A 184 1.31 8.47 -19.42
CA LYS A 184 0.65 7.25 -18.92
C LYS A 184 0.42 7.30 -17.41
N TYR A 185 1.44 7.69 -16.67
CA TYR A 185 1.41 7.67 -15.21
C TYR A 185 0.73 8.91 -14.63
N GLU A 186 0.84 10.07 -15.31
CA GLU A 186 0.05 11.26 -14.97
C GLU A 186 -1.46 11.02 -15.17
N ALA A 187 -1.83 10.34 -16.26
CA ALA A 187 -3.23 9.97 -16.49
C ALA A 187 -3.74 9.02 -15.38
N ALA A 188 -2.96 8.00 -15.01
CA ALA A 188 -3.28 7.10 -13.91
C ALA A 188 -3.41 7.86 -12.58
N ASP A 189 -2.47 8.72 -12.25
CA ASP A 189 -2.49 9.55 -11.04
C ASP A 189 -3.73 10.47 -11.00
N SER A 190 -4.06 11.11 -12.11
CA SER A 190 -5.26 11.97 -12.24
C SER A 190 -6.54 11.18 -12.01
N LEU A 191 -6.62 9.95 -12.53
CA LEU A 191 -7.76 9.06 -12.29
C LEU A 191 -7.87 8.67 -10.81
N VAL A 192 -6.80 8.18 -10.22
CA VAL A 192 -6.80 7.72 -8.83
C VAL A 192 -7.11 8.86 -7.85
N SER A 193 -6.52 10.04 -8.06
CA SER A 193 -6.62 11.15 -7.12
C SER A 193 -7.86 12.04 -7.31
N GLU A 194 -8.34 12.21 -8.55
CA GLU A 194 -9.39 13.18 -8.86
C GLU A 194 -10.65 12.58 -9.48
N ARG A 195 -10.55 11.39 -10.12
CA ARG A 195 -11.67 10.72 -10.82
C ARG A 195 -11.73 9.22 -10.53
N PRO A 196 -11.71 8.78 -9.26
CA PRO A 196 -11.67 7.35 -8.92
C PRO A 196 -12.84 6.56 -9.51
N GLN A 197 -13.97 7.20 -9.76
CA GLN A 197 -15.13 6.57 -10.41
C GLN A 197 -14.87 6.15 -11.86
N LEU A 198 -13.85 6.73 -12.53
CA LEU A 198 -13.48 6.42 -13.93
C LEU A 198 -12.41 5.34 -14.05
N ILE A 199 -11.86 4.85 -12.94
CA ILE A 199 -10.84 3.79 -12.93
C ILE A 199 -11.36 2.56 -13.69
N GLY A 200 -10.53 2.05 -14.62
CA GLY A 200 -10.85 0.90 -15.48
C GLY A 200 -11.80 1.17 -16.63
N GLN A 201 -12.28 2.42 -16.80
CA GLN A 201 -13.07 2.81 -17.97
C GLN A 201 -12.22 3.36 -19.12
N LEU A 202 -10.96 3.66 -18.84
CA LEU A 202 -10.00 4.18 -19.80
C LEU A 202 -8.87 3.19 -20.02
N GLU A 203 -8.22 3.29 -21.16
CA GLU A 203 -7.02 2.53 -21.48
C GLU A 203 -5.99 3.43 -22.17
N PHE A 204 -4.72 3.18 -21.86
CA PHE A 204 -3.60 3.80 -22.56
C PHE A 204 -3.30 2.96 -23.80
N ILE A 205 -3.13 3.60 -24.95
CA ILE A 205 -2.90 2.93 -26.23
C ILE A 205 -1.40 2.80 -26.47
N ASP A 206 -0.89 1.59 -26.33
CA ASP A 206 0.48 1.26 -26.69
C ASP A 206 0.63 1.04 -28.20
N PRO A 207 1.80 1.36 -28.81
CA PRO A 207 2.95 2.03 -28.19
C PRO A 207 2.71 3.53 -28.01
N PRO A 208 3.45 4.21 -27.10
CA PRO A 208 3.33 5.66 -26.90
C PRO A 208 3.75 6.44 -28.15
N ILE A 209 3.32 7.71 -28.22
CA ILE A 209 3.78 8.68 -29.23
C ILE A 209 5.24 9.06 -28.96
N SER A 210 5.59 9.26 -27.68
CA SER A 210 6.93 9.66 -27.25
C SER A 210 7.29 8.99 -25.94
N SER A 211 8.57 8.61 -25.79
CA SER A 211 9.15 8.15 -24.52
C SER A 211 10.48 8.88 -24.32
N ARG A 212 10.61 9.59 -23.21
CA ARG A 212 11.79 10.42 -22.94
C ARG A 212 12.33 10.06 -21.55
N ALA A 213 13.63 9.75 -21.49
CA ALA A 213 14.29 9.51 -20.23
C ALA A 213 14.37 10.78 -19.38
N PHE A 214 14.20 10.65 -18.08
CA PHE A 214 14.56 11.69 -17.13
C PHE A 214 16.05 11.62 -16.78
N HIS A 215 16.56 12.75 -16.34
CA HIS A 215 17.91 12.93 -15.81
C HIS A 215 17.84 13.84 -14.58
N ILE A 216 18.89 13.85 -13.77
CA ILE A 216 19.25 15.05 -13.02
C ILE A 216 20.23 15.86 -13.86
N SER A 217 20.28 17.16 -13.66
CA SER A 217 21.26 18.01 -14.33
C SER A 217 21.88 19.05 -13.40
N VAL A 218 23.10 19.47 -13.72
CA VAL A 218 23.87 20.49 -13.00
C VAL A 218 24.35 21.52 -14.01
N GLY A 219 24.24 22.81 -13.69
CA GLY A 219 24.67 23.89 -14.58
C GLY A 219 26.16 23.85 -14.84
N THR A 220 26.59 24.08 -16.09
CA THR A 220 28.00 24.06 -16.46
C THR A 220 28.83 25.16 -15.78
N LYS A 221 28.20 26.21 -15.25
CA LYS A 221 28.83 27.24 -14.41
C LYS A 221 29.20 26.76 -13.00
N ASN A 222 28.63 25.64 -12.51
CA ASN A 222 29.03 25.07 -11.24
C ASN A 222 30.40 24.38 -11.42
N PRO A 223 31.47 24.81 -10.73
CA PRO A 223 32.80 24.24 -10.87
C PRO A 223 32.87 22.74 -10.49
N LYS A 224 31.88 22.25 -9.71
CA LYS A 224 31.77 20.86 -9.31
C LYS A 224 30.77 20.05 -10.14
N ALA A 225 30.28 20.59 -11.27
CA ALA A 225 29.22 19.95 -12.04
C ALA A 225 29.54 18.49 -12.39
N LYS A 226 30.74 18.22 -12.89
CA LYS A 226 31.18 16.87 -13.25
C LYS A 226 31.33 15.97 -12.02
N GLU A 227 31.83 16.48 -10.89
CA GLU A 227 31.95 15.75 -9.63
C GLU A 227 30.55 15.33 -9.09
N ILE A 228 29.59 16.25 -9.07
CA ILE A 228 28.24 16.01 -8.60
C ILE A 228 27.53 14.96 -9.46
N ILE A 229 27.62 15.06 -10.78
CA ILE A 229 27.05 14.07 -11.71
C ILE A 229 27.73 12.71 -11.58
N ALA A 230 29.05 12.67 -11.43
CA ALA A 230 29.78 11.41 -11.20
C ALA A 230 29.39 10.75 -9.88
N ALA A 231 29.22 11.53 -8.81
CA ALA A 231 28.72 11.03 -7.52
C ALA A 231 27.31 10.44 -7.65
N PHE A 232 26.40 11.17 -8.31
CA PHE A 232 25.06 10.64 -8.56
C PHE A 232 25.08 9.31 -9.33
N ASN A 233 25.80 9.24 -10.46
CA ASN A 233 25.88 8.03 -11.28
C ASN A 233 26.49 6.86 -10.49
N SER A 234 27.55 7.10 -9.69
CA SER A 234 28.12 6.09 -8.79
C SER A 234 27.11 5.58 -7.77
N GLY A 235 26.40 6.49 -7.10
CA GLY A 235 25.36 6.14 -6.15
C GLY A 235 24.20 5.40 -6.81
N LEU A 236 23.79 5.81 -8.01
CA LEU A 236 22.77 5.12 -8.80
C LEU A 236 23.16 3.66 -9.08
N GLN A 237 24.42 3.40 -9.45
CA GLN A 237 24.91 2.04 -9.65
C GLN A 237 24.94 1.23 -8.33
N LYS A 238 25.29 1.86 -7.20
CA LYS A 238 25.24 1.20 -5.89
C LYS A 238 23.82 0.77 -5.51
N ILE A 239 22.82 1.65 -5.66
CA ILE A 239 21.43 1.31 -5.35
C ILE A 239 20.83 0.32 -6.36
N LYS A 240 21.27 0.31 -7.63
CA LYS A 240 20.91 -0.75 -8.60
C LYS A 240 21.46 -2.10 -8.15
N LYS A 241 22.72 -2.16 -7.77
CA LYS A 241 23.37 -3.40 -7.31
C LYS A 241 22.78 -3.96 -6.01
N SER A 242 22.34 -3.11 -5.09
CA SER A 242 21.71 -3.54 -3.83
C SER A 242 20.22 -3.95 -3.99
N GLY A 243 19.60 -3.71 -5.13
CA GLY A 243 18.17 -3.91 -5.36
C GLY A 243 17.30 -2.73 -4.94
N ARG A 244 17.85 -1.73 -4.23
CA ARG A 244 17.09 -0.57 -3.72
C ARG A 244 16.44 0.26 -4.84
N TYR A 245 17.10 0.36 -5.98
CA TYR A 245 16.57 1.01 -7.19
C TYR A 245 15.24 0.36 -7.64
N ALA A 246 15.21 -0.96 -7.76
CA ALA A 246 14.02 -1.70 -8.16
C ALA A 246 12.90 -1.57 -7.12
N GLU A 247 13.22 -1.63 -5.82
CA GLU A 247 12.25 -1.41 -4.74
C GLU A 247 11.58 -0.04 -4.83
N ILE A 248 12.38 1.03 -5.10
CA ILE A 248 11.83 2.38 -5.28
C ILE A 248 10.90 2.40 -6.48
N LEU A 249 11.32 1.91 -7.64
CA LEU A 249 10.46 1.90 -8.83
C LEU A 249 9.15 1.16 -8.58
N TYR A 250 9.23 -0.03 -8.00
CA TYR A 250 8.03 -0.83 -7.70
C TYR A 250 7.09 -0.12 -6.74
N SER A 251 7.61 0.64 -5.75
CA SER A 251 6.76 1.38 -4.81
C SER A 251 5.93 2.49 -5.47
N TYR A 252 6.28 2.85 -6.70
CA TYR A 252 5.56 3.81 -7.53
C TYR A 252 4.87 3.18 -8.76
N GLY A 253 4.77 1.85 -8.79
CA GLY A 253 4.16 1.14 -9.92
C GLY A 253 4.98 1.17 -11.20
N GLN A 254 6.29 1.37 -11.09
CA GLN A 254 7.22 1.38 -12.22
C GLN A 254 7.99 0.06 -12.29
N SER A 255 8.29 -0.43 -13.49
CA SER A 255 9.17 -1.59 -13.70
C SER A 255 9.99 -1.40 -14.97
N GLU A 256 11.30 -1.62 -14.89
CA GLU A 256 12.17 -1.68 -16.07
C GLU A 256 12.17 -3.07 -16.73
N GLN A 257 11.67 -4.10 -16.05
CA GLN A 257 11.72 -5.45 -16.59
C GLN A 257 10.59 -5.70 -17.59
N LYS A 258 10.95 -5.89 -18.85
CA LYS A 258 10.08 -6.60 -19.80
C LYS A 258 9.97 -8.05 -19.33
N SER A 259 8.81 -8.43 -18.83
CA SER A 259 8.56 -9.83 -18.45
C SER A 259 8.44 -10.70 -19.70
N ASP A 260 9.15 -11.84 -19.68
CA ASP A 260 8.95 -12.89 -20.68
C ASP A 260 7.64 -13.66 -20.40
N ASP A 261 7.18 -14.50 -21.34
CA ASP A 261 5.92 -15.27 -21.23
C ASP A 261 5.90 -16.28 -20.07
N LYS A 262 7.05 -16.54 -19.45
CA LYS A 262 7.22 -17.47 -18.32
C LYS A 262 7.48 -16.79 -16.97
N THR A 263 7.49 -15.46 -16.94
CA THR A 263 7.67 -14.70 -15.71
C THR A 263 6.32 -14.20 -15.18
N ILE A 264 5.93 -14.57 -13.96
CA ILE A 264 4.75 -14.07 -13.26
C ILE A 264 5.17 -12.91 -12.37
N ASN A 265 4.57 -11.73 -12.55
CA ASN A 265 4.72 -10.57 -11.68
C ASN A 265 3.65 -10.61 -10.58
N ILE A 266 4.08 -10.69 -9.32
CA ILE A 266 3.21 -10.88 -8.15
C ILE A 266 3.34 -9.68 -7.23
N ALA A 267 2.27 -8.90 -7.09
CA ALA A 267 2.18 -7.80 -6.16
C ALA A 267 1.65 -8.27 -4.80
N THR A 268 2.38 -8.03 -3.70
CA THR A 268 2.03 -8.52 -2.37
C THR A 268 2.48 -7.60 -1.24
N VAL A 269 2.06 -7.91 -0.01
CA VAL A 269 2.44 -7.20 1.23
C VAL A 269 3.50 -7.97 2.02
N PRO A 270 4.28 -7.31 2.91
CA PRO A 270 5.36 -7.95 3.69
C PRO A 270 4.86 -8.66 4.95
N ASN A 271 3.64 -9.23 4.94
CA ASN A 271 3.10 -10.01 6.06
C ASN A 271 3.83 -11.35 6.21
N GLY A 272 3.81 -11.93 7.41
CA GLY A 272 4.53 -13.17 7.73
C GLY A 272 4.17 -14.32 6.80
N ASP A 273 2.87 -14.57 6.61
CA ASP A 273 2.36 -15.63 5.73
C ASP A 273 2.78 -15.41 4.25
N MET A 274 2.80 -14.15 3.78
CA MET A 274 3.24 -13.81 2.43
C MET A 274 4.74 -14.06 2.23
N LYS A 275 5.57 -13.81 3.25
CA LYS A 275 6.99 -14.13 3.22
C LYS A 275 7.23 -15.64 3.16
N ILE A 276 6.47 -16.41 3.94
CA ILE A 276 6.50 -17.88 3.89
C ILE A 276 6.11 -18.37 2.50
N MET A 277 5.06 -17.80 1.88
CA MET A 277 4.65 -18.13 0.51
C MET A 277 5.79 -17.86 -0.49
N GLN A 278 6.48 -16.71 -0.38
CA GLN A 278 7.63 -16.39 -1.24
C GLN A 278 8.75 -17.42 -1.09
N GLU A 279 9.07 -17.81 0.13
CA GLU A 279 10.12 -18.81 0.39
C GLU A 279 9.75 -20.20 -0.15
N LEU A 280 8.50 -20.64 0.06
CA LEU A 280 8.01 -21.94 -0.39
C LEU A 280 7.71 -22.00 -1.89
N SER A 281 7.54 -20.86 -2.55
CA SER A 281 7.27 -20.79 -4.00
C SER A 281 8.38 -21.39 -4.87
N LYS A 282 9.54 -21.65 -4.31
CA LYS A 282 10.62 -22.44 -4.96
C LYS A 282 10.15 -23.84 -5.37
N ASP A 283 9.23 -24.43 -4.59
CA ASP A 283 8.67 -25.75 -4.92
C ASP A 283 7.73 -25.67 -6.13
N PHE A 284 6.96 -24.57 -6.25
CA PHE A 284 6.17 -24.31 -7.46
C PHE A 284 7.07 -24.16 -8.70
N VAL A 285 8.15 -23.37 -8.58
CA VAL A 285 9.11 -23.17 -9.68
C VAL A 285 9.78 -24.50 -10.06
N LYS A 286 10.17 -25.32 -9.08
CA LYS A 286 10.73 -26.66 -9.33
C LYS A 286 9.75 -27.57 -10.10
N ALA A 287 8.47 -27.51 -9.76
CA ALA A 287 7.43 -28.30 -10.41
C ALA A 287 7.03 -27.73 -11.80
N ASN A 288 7.42 -26.49 -12.14
CA ASN A 288 7.10 -25.82 -13.40
C ASN A 288 8.39 -25.29 -14.07
N PRO A 289 9.18 -26.15 -14.74
CA PRO A 289 10.46 -25.75 -15.31
C PRO A 289 10.39 -24.57 -16.28
N GLY A 290 11.27 -23.61 -16.08
CA GLY A 290 11.36 -22.38 -16.87
C GLY A 290 10.47 -21.24 -16.38
N VAL A 291 9.57 -21.46 -15.41
CA VAL A 291 8.79 -20.39 -14.76
C VAL A 291 9.68 -19.57 -13.83
N LYS A 292 9.49 -18.26 -13.85
CA LYS A 292 10.10 -17.31 -12.93
C LYS A 292 9.01 -16.55 -12.17
N LEU A 293 9.27 -16.24 -10.92
CA LEU A 293 8.39 -15.41 -10.08
C LEU A 293 9.11 -14.11 -9.74
N ASN A 294 8.52 -13.01 -10.14
CA ASN A 294 8.98 -11.68 -9.79
C ASN A 294 8.08 -11.09 -8.70
N TRP A 295 8.61 -10.94 -7.49
CA TRP A 295 7.87 -10.48 -6.33
C TRP A 295 8.02 -8.98 -6.13
N VAL A 296 6.89 -8.27 -6.12
CA VAL A 296 6.77 -6.85 -5.79
C VAL A 296 6.12 -6.76 -4.41
N THR A 297 6.94 -6.62 -3.37
CA THR A 297 6.49 -6.59 -1.98
C THR A 297 6.46 -5.16 -1.47
N LEU A 298 5.26 -4.64 -1.17
CA LEU A 298 5.04 -3.24 -0.82
C LEU A 298 4.25 -3.10 0.48
N PRO A 299 4.46 -2.02 1.25
CA PRO A 299 3.56 -1.67 2.35
C PRO A 299 2.11 -1.61 1.86
N GLU A 300 1.17 -1.94 2.73
CA GLU A 300 -0.25 -2.16 2.36
C GLU A 300 -0.87 -0.98 1.60
N ASN A 301 -0.72 0.25 2.11
CA ASN A 301 -1.28 1.44 1.44
C ASN A 301 -0.62 1.68 0.06
N THR A 302 0.70 1.48 -0.03
CA THR A 302 1.45 1.62 -1.28
C THR A 302 1.00 0.57 -2.30
N LEU A 303 0.88 -0.70 -1.86
CA LEU A 303 0.37 -1.78 -2.72
C LEU A 303 -1.00 -1.44 -3.32
N ARG A 304 -1.93 -0.98 -2.50
CA ARG A 304 -3.27 -0.59 -2.96
C ARG A 304 -3.22 0.52 -4.00
N ASN A 305 -2.44 1.56 -3.75
CA ASN A 305 -2.27 2.67 -4.69
C ASN A 305 -1.68 2.20 -6.02
N VAL A 306 -0.66 1.35 -5.99
CA VAL A 306 -0.01 0.81 -7.19
C VAL A 306 -0.97 -0.08 -7.99
N ILE A 307 -1.74 -0.95 -7.32
CA ILE A 307 -2.76 -1.77 -7.96
C ILE A 307 -3.83 -0.88 -8.60
N TYR A 308 -4.35 0.13 -7.89
CA TYR A 308 -5.33 1.07 -8.44
C TYR A 308 -4.79 1.81 -9.66
N SER A 309 -3.56 2.28 -9.62
CA SER A 309 -2.92 2.97 -10.76
C SER A 309 -2.78 2.05 -11.97
N SER A 310 -2.38 0.80 -11.78
CA SER A 310 -2.30 -0.21 -12.84
C SER A 310 -3.68 -0.50 -13.46
N LEU A 311 -4.70 -0.68 -12.61
CA LEU A 311 -6.07 -0.94 -13.05
C LEU A 311 -6.69 0.29 -13.74
N ALA A 312 -6.31 1.51 -13.34
CA ALA A 312 -6.87 2.75 -13.85
C ALA A 312 -6.70 2.91 -15.37
N ILE A 313 -5.61 2.40 -15.90
CA ILE A 313 -5.24 2.49 -17.32
C ILE A 313 -5.17 1.11 -17.99
N SER A 314 -5.69 0.07 -17.33
CA SER A 314 -5.64 -1.33 -17.82
C SER A 314 -4.23 -1.84 -18.12
N ASP A 315 -3.25 -1.43 -17.31
CA ASP A 315 -1.85 -1.86 -17.44
C ASP A 315 -1.68 -3.34 -17.03
N SER A 316 -0.90 -4.09 -17.78
CA SER A 316 -0.59 -5.50 -17.52
C SER A 316 0.67 -5.72 -16.66
N GLN A 317 0.98 -4.75 -15.79
CA GLN A 317 2.17 -4.80 -14.95
C GLN A 317 2.21 -6.02 -14.04
N PHE A 318 1.06 -6.44 -13.51
CA PHE A 318 0.94 -7.60 -12.62
C PHE A 318 0.14 -8.73 -13.25
N ASP A 319 0.49 -9.96 -12.91
CA ASP A 319 -0.26 -11.17 -13.26
C ASP A 319 -1.04 -11.72 -12.08
N VAL A 320 -0.52 -11.49 -10.86
CA VAL A 320 -1.16 -11.84 -9.60
C VAL A 320 -1.12 -10.64 -8.66
N MET A 321 -2.27 -10.31 -8.10
CA MET A 321 -2.43 -9.24 -7.13
C MET A 321 -2.92 -9.79 -5.80
N THR A 322 -2.23 -9.43 -4.71
CA THR A 322 -2.75 -9.63 -3.36
C THR A 322 -3.79 -8.56 -3.08
N ILE A 323 -5.05 -8.98 -3.00
CA ILE A 323 -6.23 -8.14 -2.79
C ILE A 323 -7.08 -8.72 -1.66
N GLY A 324 -8.06 -8.00 -1.19
CA GLY A 324 -8.89 -8.43 -0.07
C GLY A 324 -10.37 -8.56 -0.40
N ALA A 325 -11.11 -8.93 0.63
CA ALA A 325 -12.57 -9.07 0.59
C ALA A 325 -13.28 -7.75 0.23
N PHE A 326 -12.63 -6.60 0.47
CA PHE A 326 -13.14 -5.29 0.05
C PHE A 326 -13.01 -5.08 -1.46
N GLU A 327 -11.81 -5.33 -1.99
CA GLU A 327 -11.48 -5.04 -3.39
C GLU A 327 -12.13 -6.02 -4.37
N THR A 328 -12.18 -7.29 -4.00
CA THR A 328 -12.59 -8.37 -4.93
C THR A 328 -13.97 -8.14 -5.57
N PRO A 329 -15.07 -7.91 -4.84
CA PRO A 329 -16.39 -7.70 -5.46
C PRO A 329 -16.46 -6.41 -6.27
N ILE A 330 -15.76 -5.34 -5.84
CA ILE A 330 -15.70 -4.07 -6.56
C ILE A 330 -14.97 -4.26 -7.90
N TYR A 331 -13.79 -4.90 -7.87
CA TYR A 331 -12.99 -5.13 -9.07
C TYR A 331 -13.67 -6.11 -10.03
N ALA A 332 -14.32 -7.14 -9.50
CA ALA A 332 -15.10 -8.08 -10.31
C ALA A 332 -16.27 -7.40 -11.02
N ASN A 333 -17.03 -6.54 -10.31
CA ASN A 333 -18.14 -5.76 -10.88
C ASN A 333 -17.68 -4.81 -12.00
N LYS A 334 -16.45 -4.30 -11.90
CA LYS A 334 -15.83 -3.43 -12.90
C LYS A 334 -15.17 -4.20 -14.05
N GLY A 335 -15.14 -5.54 -14.01
CA GLY A 335 -14.47 -6.36 -15.02
C GLY A 335 -12.94 -6.27 -14.99
N TRP A 336 -12.36 -5.92 -13.83
CA TRP A 336 -10.92 -5.76 -13.67
C TRP A 336 -10.22 -7.06 -13.26
N LEU A 337 -10.98 -8.06 -12.82
CA LEU A 337 -10.48 -9.38 -12.46
C LEU A 337 -10.94 -10.43 -13.44
N GLU A 338 -10.11 -11.44 -13.62
CA GLU A 338 -10.46 -12.66 -14.32
C GLU A 338 -11.34 -13.55 -13.43
N PRO A 339 -12.51 -14.06 -13.92
CA PRO A 339 -13.29 -15.03 -13.17
C PRO A 339 -12.58 -16.38 -13.15
N LEU A 340 -12.49 -16.99 -11.98
CA LEU A 340 -11.76 -18.24 -11.76
C LEU A 340 -12.68 -19.45 -12.00
N SER A 341 -13.06 -19.69 -13.25
CA SER A 341 -14.01 -20.76 -13.64
C SER A 341 -13.35 -22.10 -13.96
N SER A 342 -12.03 -22.17 -14.05
CA SER A 342 -11.28 -23.35 -14.51
C SER A 342 -10.23 -23.79 -13.49
N LEU A 343 -10.63 -23.88 -12.21
CA LEU A 343 -9.75 -24.41 -11.17
C LEU A 343 -9.61 -25.94 -11.29
N PRO A 344 -8.41 -26.48 -10.96
CA PRO A 344 -8.24 -27.94 -10.90
C PRO A 344 -9.24 -28.58 -9.92
N ALA A 345 -9.78 -29.75 -10.23
CA ALA A 345 -10.69 -30.47 -9.32
C ALA A 345 -10.04 -30.73 -7.94
N SER A 346 -8.74 -30.95 -7.90
CA SER A 346 -7.96 -31.12 -6.67
C SER A 346 -7.95 -29.88 -5.78
N TYR A 347 -8.26 -28.69 -6.30
CA TYR A 347 -8.34 -27.46 -5.50
C TYR A 347 -9.46 -27.54 -4.46
N ASN A 348 -10.55 -28.25 -4.75
CA ASN A 348 -11.69 -28.45 -3.88
C ASN A 348 -12.25 -27.15 -3.26
N GLU A 349 -12.99 -26.39 -4.05
CA GLU A 349 -13.64 -25.15 -3.59
C GLU A 349 -14.64 -25.35 -2.45
N ASN A 350 -15.20 -26.57 -2.27
CA ASN A 350 -16.15 -26.88 -1.21
C ASN A 350 -15.49 -26.97 0.18
N ASP A 351 -14.17 -27.08 0.22
CA ASP A 351 -13.37 -27.02 1.44
C ASP A 351 -13.20 -25.58 1.99
N LEU A 352 -13.48 -24.59 1.17
CA LEU A 352 -13.40 -23.19 1.59
C LEU A 352 -14.51 -22.85 2.60
N LEU A 353 -14.17 -22.04 3.62
CA LEU A 353 -15.15 -21.48 4.55
C LEU A 353 -16.13 -20.58 3.81
N THR A 354 -17.43 -20.78 4.03
CA THR A 354 -18.48 -20.06 3.27
C THR A 354 -18.38 -18.55 3.36
N PRO A 355 -18.22 -17.89 4.54
CA PRO A 355 -18.09 -16.43 4.60
C PRO A 355 -16.88 -15.90 3.82
N ILE A 356 -15.80 -16.66 3.79
CA ILE A 356 -14.57 -16.31 3.06
C ILE A 356 -14.80 -16.44 1.55
N LYS A 357 -15.34 -17.55 1.08
CA LYS A 357 -15.66 -17.77 -0.34
C LYS A 357 -16.63 -16.71 -0.86
N ASP A 358 -17.68 -16.42 -0.10
CA ASP A 358 -18.70 -15.44 -0.47
C ASP A 358 -18.12 -14.02 -0.58
N SER A 359 -17.20 -13.65 0.32
CA SER A 359 -16.53 -12.35 0.31
C SER A 359 -15.62 -12.12 -0.93
N LEU A 360 -15.19 -13.20 -1.57
CA LEU A 360 -14.34 -13.20 -2.77
C LEU A 360 -15.11 -13.51 -4.06
N SER A 361 -16.44 -13.55 -3.98
CA SER A 361 -17.31 -13.88 -5.10
C SER A 361 -18.13 -12.67 -5.54
N PHE A 362 -18.46 -12.64 -6.82
CA PHE A 362 -19.39 -11.69 -7.42
C PHE A 362 -20.30 -12.42 -8.42
N ASN A 363 -21.61 -12.21 -8.36
CA ASN A 363 -22.59 -12.92 -9.17
C ASN A 363 -22.37 -14.44 -9.19
N LYS A 364 -22.15 -15.03 -8.01
CA LYS A 364 -21.90 -16.48 -7.80
C LYS A 364 -20.64 -17.03 -8.48
N LYS A 365 -19.74 -16.20 -8.94
CA LYS A 365 -18.44 -16.59 -9.49
C LYS A 365 -17.32 -16.13 -8.57
N LEU A 366 -16.31 -16.98 -8.38
CA LEU A 366 -15.11 -16.68 -7.63
C LEU A 366 -14.14 -15.86 -8.48
N TYR A 367 -13.54 -14.80 -7.90
CA TYR A 367 -12.62 -13.90 -8.59
C TYR A 367 -11.24 -13.78 -7.93
N ALA A 368 -11.11 -14.28 -6.72
CA ALA A 368 -9.83 -14.39 -6.03
C ALA A 368 -9.82 -15.65 -5.16
N LEU A 369 -8.63 -16.26 -4.97
CA LEU A 369 -8.46 -17.42 -4.10
C LEU A 369 -7.96 -16.97 -2.73
N PRO A 370 -8.62 -17.39 -1.63
CA PRO A 370 -8.26 -16.96 -0.29
C PRO A 370 -6.91 -17.55 0.13
N PHE A 371 -5.99 -16.66 0.54
CA PHE A 371 -4.70 -17.08 1.06
C PHE A 371 -4.72 -17.21 2.58
N TYR A 372 -5.24 -16.21 3.30
CA TYR A 372 -5.65 -16.35 4.68
C TYR A 372 -6.86 -15.48 5.01
N GLY A 373 -7.67 -15.95 5.97
CA GLY A 373 -8.81 -15.24 6.50
C GLY A 373 -8.63 -14.93 7.99
N GLU A 374 -9.16 -13.81 8.42
CA GLU A 374 -8.98 -13.32 9.78
C GLU A 374 -10.22 -12.59 10.32
N SER A 375 -10.33 -12.60 11.63
CA SER A 375 -11.14 -11.68 12.40
C SER A 375 -10.24 -10.83 13.28
N SER A 376 -10.76 -10.24 14.35
CA SER A 376 -9.98 -9.52 15.34
C SER A 376 -10.17 -10.12 16.73
N MET A 377 -9.15 -9.96 17.60
CA MET A 377 -9.18 -10.41 18.99
C MET A 377 -8.28 -9.57 19.88
N THR A 378 -8.42 -9.76 21.18
CA THR A 378 -7.55 -9.19 22.20
C THR A 378 -6.51 -10.22 22.62
N TYR A 379 -5.24 -9.90 22.37
CA TYR A 379 -4.10 -10.61 22.97
C TYR A 379 -3.74 -9.97 24.30
N TYR A 380 -3.37 -10.75 25.31
CA TYR A 380 -2.97 -10.21 26.61
C TYR A 380 -1.90 -11.07 27.28
N ARG A 381 -1.10 -10.46 28.12
CA ARG A 381 -0.03 -11.11 28.90
C ARG A 381 -0.62 -11.78 30.15
N LYS A 382 -0.95 -13.08 30.03
CA LYS A 382 -1.48 -13.88 31.15
C LYS A 382 -0.65 -13.77 32.41
N ASP A 383 0.67 -13.93 32.28
CA ASP A 383 1.61 -13.85 33.39
C ASP A 383 1.53 -12.53 34.17
N LEU A 384 1.29 -11.42 33.47
CA LEU A 384 1.16 -10.11 34.11
C LEU A 384 -0.23 -9.91 34.71
N PHE A 385 -1.26 -10.43 34.09
CA PHE A 385 -2.63 -10.44 34.65
C PHE A 385 -2.67 -11.24 35.95
N ASP A 386 -2.10 -12.45 35.95
CA ASP A 386 -2.03 -13.34 37.11
C ASP A 386 -1.25 -12.63 38.24
N LYS A 387 -0.08 -12.04 37.94
CA LYS A 387 0.74 -11.29 38.91
C LYS A 387 0.01 -10.09 39.52
N ALA A 388 -0.83 -9.41 38.73
CA ALA A 388 -1.60 -8.26 39.16
C ALA A 388 -2.98 -8.62 39.77
N GLY A 389 -3.33 -9.90 39.88
CA GLY A 389 -4.64 -10.37 40.34
C GLY A 389 -5.79 -9.96 39.42
N LEU A 390 -5.51 -9.78 38.12
CA LEU A 390 -6.49 -9.38 37.12
C LEU A 390 -7.05 -10.62 36.39
N LYS A 391 -8.30 -10.52 35.97
CA LYS A 391 -8.97 -11.57 35.20
C LYS A 391 -9.54 -10.98 33.92
N MET A 392 -9.06 -11.43 32.76
CA MET A 392 -9.57 -11.03 31.47
C MET A 392 -10.94 -11.74 31.23
N PRO A 393 -12.02 -10.99 30.94
CA PRO A 393 -13.30 -11.57 30.58
C PRO A 393 -13.27 -12.19 29.16
N GLU A 394 -14.20 -13.11 28.87
CA GLU A 394 -14.39 -13.66 27.52
C GLU A 394 -14.83 -12.60 26.50
N LYS A 395 -15.62 -11.62 26.94
CA LYS A 395 -16.01 -10.42 26.15
C LYS A 395 -15.67 -9.16 26.96
N PRO A 396 -14.46 -8.63 26.84
CA PRO A 396 -14.08 -7.41 27.56
C PRO A 396 -14.78 -6.17 26.98
N THR A 397 -14.98 -5.17 27.81
CA THR A 397 -15.37 -3.83 27.36
C THR A 397 -14.14 -2.94 27.24
N TYR A 398 -14.21 -1.88 26.41
CA TYR A 398 -13.13 -0.88 26.34
C TYR A 398 -12.88 -0.20 27.69
N ALA A 399 -13.90 -0.07 28.56
CA ALA A 399 -13.73 0.41 29.92
C ALA A 399 -12.82 -0.52 30.74
N GLN A 400 -13.01 -1.83 30.66
CA GLN A 400 -12.15 -2.82 31.31
C GLN A 400 -10.74 -2.85 30.71
N ILE A 401 -10.60 -2.73 29.38
CA ILE A 401 -9.29 -2.61 28.73
C ILE A 401 -8.54 -1.39 29.28
N LYS A 402 -9.21 -0.23 29.43
CA LYS A 402 -8.62 0.97 30.03
C LYS A 402 -8.19 0.72 31.48
N GLU A 403 -9.03 0.09 32.30
CA GLU A 403 -8.69 -0.25 33.68
C GLU A 403 -7.45 -1.15 33.76
N PHE A 404 -7.38 -2.19 32.95
CA PHE A 404 -6.24 -3.11 32.90
C PHE A 404 -4.99 -2.39 32.38
N ALA A 405 -5.13 -1.56 31.32
CA ALA A 405 -4.04 -0.78 30.78
C ALA A 405 -3.45 0.16 31.83
N ALA A 406 -4.29 0.87 32.61
CA ALA A 406 -3.84 1.77 33.67
C ALA A 406 -3.04 1.05 34.78
N LYS A 407 -3.44 -0.19 35.12
CA LYS A 407 -2.74 -0.98 36.15
C LYS A 407 -1.42 -1.57 35.67
N LEU A 408 -1.28 -1.84 34.37
CA LEU A 408 -0.12 -2.53 33.82
C LEU A 408 0.86 -1.60 33.09
N HIS A 409 0.47 -0.36 32.80
CA HIS A 409 1.31 0.58 32.07
C HIS A 409 2.51 1.05 32.89
N ASN A 410 3.72 0.87 32.38
CA ASN A 410 4.96 1.31 33.00
C ASN A 410 5.94 1.85 31.95
N PRO A 411 5.75 3.09 31.48
CA PRO A 411 6.57 3.67 30.42
C PRO A 411 8.03 3.87 30.78
N LYS A 412 8.38 3.90 32.08
CA LYS A 412 9.77 3.98 32.53
C LYS A 412 10.57 2.74 32.12
N ASP A 413 9.92 1.58 32.12
CA ASP A 413 10.50 0.30 31.69
C ASP A 413 10.19 -0.01 30.22
N LYS A 414 9.73 0.99 29.44
CA LYS A 414 9.28 0.82 28.03
C LYS A 414 8.22 -0.28 27.88
N PHE A 415 7.33 -0.34 28.86
CA PHE A 415 6.23 -1.30 28.90
C PHE A 415 4.89 -0.58 28.86
N TYR A 416 4.05 -0.92 27.88
CA TYR A 416 2.82 -0.18 27.57
C TYR A 416 1.59 -1.00 27.91
N GLY A 417 0.55 -0.34 28.44
CA GLY A 417 -0.67 -0.98 28.88
C GLY A 417 -1.46 -1.59 27.71
N VAL A 418 -1.47 -0.91 26.56
CA VAL A 418 -2.15 -1.39 25.37
C VAL A 418 -1.43 -0.88 24.11
N CYS A 419 -1.38 -1.72 23.08
CA CYS A 419 -0.92 -1.36 21.76
C CYS A 419 -2.10 -1.41 20.80
N LEU A 420 -2.32 -0.35 20.01
CA LEU A 420 -3.39 -0.21 19.03
C LEU A 420 -2.83 0.43 17.77
N ARG A 421 -3.46 0.20 16.61
CA ARG A 421 -3.06 0.85 15.36
C ARG A 421 -3.35 2.34 15.40
N GLY A 422 -2.31 3.19 15.30
CA GLY A 422 -2.41 4.65 15.20
C GLY A 422 -2.05 5.19 13.83
N LYS A 423 -1.29 4.42 13.03
CA LYS A 423 -0.88 4.76 11.67
C LYS A 423 -2.10 5.07 10.80
N PRO A 424 -2.12 6.21 10.07
CA PRO A 424 -3.29 6.59 9.29
C PRO A 424 -3.48 5.69 8.06
N GLY A 425 -4.74 5.37 7.78
CA GLY A 425 -5.14 4.58 6.63
C GLY A 425 -6.44 3.82 6.87
N TRP A 426 -7.20 3.58 5.79
CA TRP A 426 -8.47 2.88 5.91
C TRP A 426 -8.29 1.41 6.38
N GLY A 427 -7.19 0.75 6.00
CA GLY A 427 -6.82 -0.59 6.45
C GLY A 427 -5.95 -0.60 7.70
N GLU A 428 -5.59 0.55 8.26
CA GLU A 428 -4.74 0.73 9.43
C GLU A 428 -5.57 1.19 10.63
N ASN A 429 -5.43 2.46 11.09
CA ASN A 429 -6.17 2.96 12.26
C ASN A 429 -7.69 2.85 12.09
N MET A 430 -8.20 2.99 10.84
CA MET A 430 -9.64 2.93 10.60
C MET A 430 -10.20 1.50 10.66
N ALA A 431 -9.41 0.46 10.44
CA ALA A 431 -9.87 -0.92 10.63
C ALA A 431 -10.31 -1.15 12.09
N LEU A 432 -9.49 -0.72 13.05
CA LEU A 432 -9.81 -0.80 14.47
C LEU A 432 -10.89 0.22 14.88
N LEU A 433 -10.70 1.50 14.54
CA LEU A 433 -11.62 2.55 14.98
C LEU A 433 -13.04 2.33 14.46
N THR A 434 -13.22 1.80 13.24
CA THR A 434 -14.56 1.48 12.72
C THR A 434 -15.26 0.42 13.57
N THR A 435 -14.54 -0.64 14.00
CA THR A 435 -15.13 -1.65 14.89
C THR A 435 -15.48 -1.07 16.28
N MET A 436 -14.64 -0.14 16.77
CA MET A 436 -14.98 0.62 17.97
C MET A 436 -16.26 1.43 17.75
N VAL A 437 -16.36 2.20 16.67
CA VAL A 437 -17.56 3.01 16.33
C VAL A 437 -18.81 2.14 16.28
N ASN A 438 -18.76 0.98 15.62
CA ASN A 438 -19.86 0.02 15.58
C ASN A 438 -20.29 -0.40 16.99
N SER A 439 -19.33 -0.74 17.86
CA SER A 439 -19.58 -1.19 19.23
C SER A 439 -20.02 -0.06 20.19
N TYR A 440 -19.92 1.21 19.75
CA TYR A 440 -20.55 2.37 20.39
C TYR A 440 -21.85 2.81 19.70
N GLY A 441 -22.43 1.95 18.84
CA GLY A 441 -23.70 2.18 18.17
C GLY A 441 -23.64 3.16 16.98
N GLY A 442 -22.45 3.46 16.47
CA GLY A 442 -22.26 4.29 15.29
C GLY A 442 -22.25 3.51 13.98
N SER A 443 -22.17 4.22 12.88
CA SER A 443 -22.02 3.67 11.52
C SER A 443 -21.39 4.73 10.60
N TRP A 444 -21.00 4.34 9.38
CA TRP A 444 -20.52 5.29 8.38
C TRP A 444 -21.66 6.07 7.72
N PHE A 445 -22.73 5.37 7.31
CA PHE A 445 -23.87 5.94 6.59
C PHE A 445 -25.16 5.32 7.10
N ASP A 446 -26.27 6.08 7.09
CA ASP A 446 -27.62 5.60 7.29
C ASP A 446 -28.20 5.00 5.99
N MET A 447 -29.40 4.43 6.05
CA MET A 447 -30.07 3.82 4.90
C MET A 447 -30.30 4.76 3.71
N LYS A 448 -30.17 6.07 3.91
CA LYS A 448 -30.26 7.11 2.86
C LYS A 448 -28.88 7.59 2.40
N TRP A 449 -27.81 6.86 2.75
CA TRP A 449 -26.42 7.26 2.49
C TRP A 449 -26.01 8.59 3.11
N LYS A 450 -26.74 9.07 4.11
CA LYS A 450 -26.34 10.26 4.85
C LYS A 450 -25.17 9.91 5.79
N ASN A 451 -24.13 10.70 5.68
CA ASN A 451 -22.89 10.56 6.46
C ASN A 451 -23.16 10.69 7.96
N GLN A 452 -22.73 9.69 8.74
CA GLN A 452 -22.90 9.60 10.20
C GLN A 452 -21.60 9.89 10.97
N VAL A 453 -20.50 10.22 10.27
CA VAL A 453 -19.23 10.61 10.89
C VAL A 453 -19.45 11.85 11.77
N GLY A 454 -18.96 11.79 13.03
CA GLY A 454 -19.20 12.83 14.04
C GLY A 454 -20.50 12.66 14.82
N GLY A 455 -21.29 11.60 14.56
CA GLY A 455 -22.41 11.20 15.40
C GLY A 455 -21.97 10.72 16.80
N LYS A 456 -22.92 10.39 17.67
CA LYS A 456 -22.67 9.99 19.08
C LYS A 456 -21.64 8.86 19.16
N GLY A 457 -21.87 7.74 18.47
CA GLY A 457 -20.96 6.58 18.51
C GLY A 457 -19.54 6.88 18.02
N TRP A 458 -19.39 7.81 17.04
CA TRP A 458 -18.08 8.28 16.58
C TRP A 458 -17.33 9.08 17.64
N ASN A 459 -18.03 10.01 18.33
CA ASN A 459 -17.42 10.81 19.39
C ASN A 459 -16.98 9.91 20.55
N GLU A 460 -17.84 9.05 21.05
CA GLU A 460 -17.54 8.13 22.15
C GLU A 460 -16.37 7.19 21.81
N ALA A 461 -16.38 6.59 20.63
CA ALA A 461 -15.31 5.70 20.18
C ALA A 461 -13.98 6.42 20.03
N LEU A 462 -13.97 7.63 19.42
CA LEU A 462 -12.74 8.39 19.21
C LEU A 462 -12.16 8.87 20.54
N ASP A 463 -12.99 9.34 21.47
CA ASP A 463 -12.52 9.77 22.80
C ASP A 463 -11.82 8.62 23.53
N VAL A 464 -12.41 7.41 23.52
CA VAL A 464 -11.81 6.22 24.16
C VAL A 464 -10.54 5.79 23.42
N TYR A 465 -10.54 5.80 22.09
CA TYR A 465 -9.37 5.47 21.29
C TYR A 465 -8.19 6.41 21.58
N LEU A 466 -8.44 7.71 21.61
CA LEU A 466 -7.40 8.72 21.91
C LEU A 466 -6.90 8.58 23.35
N ASP A 467 -7.78 8.35 24.32
CA ASP A 467 -7.41 8.16 25.70
C ASP A 467 -6.52 6.93 25.91
N LEU A 468 -6.88 5.79 25.31
CA LEU A 468 -6.07 4.56 25.35
C LEU A 468 -4.68 4.76 24.75
N GLN A 469 -4.61 5.36 23.58
CA GLN A 469 -3.35 5.56 22.85
C GLN A 469 -2.43 6.56 23.55
N LYS A 470 -2.98 7.71 23.98
CA LYS A 470 -2.17 8.80 24.59
C LYS A 470 -1.69 8.49 26.00
N ASN A 471 -2.51 7.82 26.79
CA ASN A 471 -2.21 7.61 28.20
C ASN A 471 -1.59 6.23 28.50
N TYR A 472 -1.82 5.23 27.65
CA TYR A 472 -1.38 3.84 27.89
C TYR A 472 -0.69 3.18 26.72
N GLY A 473 -0.62 3.83 25.56
CA GLY A 473 0.08 3.37 24.37
C GLY A 473 1.57 3.69 24.38
N PRO A 474 2.33 3.19 23.39
CA PRO A 474 3.73 3.57 23.18
C PRO A 474 3.85 5.04 22.70
N PRO A 475 5.02 5.70 22.90
CA PRO A 475 5.23 7.09 22.50
C PRO A 475 5.04 7.34 20.99
N ASP A 476 5.34 6.35 20.18
CA ASP A 476 5.21 6.33 18.73
C ASP A 476 3.89 5.69 18.23
N ALA A 477 2.89 5.60 19.11
CA ALA A 477 1.60 4.97 18.82
C ALA A 477 0.96 5.47 17.52
N ALA A 478 1.13 6.76 17.20
CA ALA A 478 0.57 7.38 16.00
C ALA A 478 1.16 6.84 14.68
N GLU A 479 2.39 6.29 14.72
CA GLU A 479 3.10 5.74 13.57
C GLU A 479 2.99 4.20 13.49
N ASN A 480 2.42 3.57 14.53
CA ASN A 480 2.35 2.11 14.63
C ASN A 480 1.12 1.56 13.90
N GLY A 481 1.36 0.70 12.93
CA GLY A 481 0.39 -0.16 12.29
C GLY A 481 0.45 -1.59 12.84
N PHE A 482 -0.02 -2.55 12.03
CA PHE A 482 0.01 -3.97 12.39
C PHE A 482 1.42 -4.49 12.72
N GLY A 483 2.39 -4.24 11.83
CA GLY A 483 3.74 -4.80 11.94
C GLY A 483 4.54 -4.26 13.12
N GLU A 484 4.40 -2.96 13.42
CA GLU A 484 5.05 -2.30 14.54
C GLU A 484 4.49 -2.81 15.87
N ASN A 485 3.17 -2.90 15.99
CA ASN A 485 2.51 -3.41 17.21
C ASN A 485 2.77 -4.91 17.43
N LEU A 486 2.84 -5.71 16.36
CA LEU A 486 3.26 -7.12 16.44
C LEU A 486 4.66 -7.24 17.06
N LYS A 487 5.62 -6.44 16.60
CA LYS A 487 6.98 -6.43 17.16
C LYS A 487 7.00 -6.03 18.62
N LEU A 488 6.23 -5.01 19.01
CA LEU A 488 6.13 -4.57 20.40
C LEU A 488 5.53 -5.67 21.29
N PHE A 489 4.42 -6.28 20.87
CA PHE A 489 3.76 -7.31 21.67
C PHE A 489 4.58 -8.61 21.73
N ALA A 490 5.06 -9.12 20.61
CA ALA A 490 5.91 -10.30 20.56
C ALA A 490 7.27 -10.10 21.28
N GLY A 491 7.77 -8.86 21.28
CA GLY A 491 8.94 -8.44 22.05
C GLY A 491 8.73 -8.37 23.55
N GLY A 492 7.46 -8.37 24.01
CA GLY A 492 7.08 -8.33 25.42
C GLY A 492 6.88 -6.92 25.97
N ASN A 493 6.71 -5.89 25.13
CA ASN A 493 6.61 -4.49 25.52
C ASN A 493 5.16 -3.98 25.69
N CYS A 494 4.14 -4.80 25.39
CA CYS A 494 2.73 -4.47 25.57
C CYS A 494 2.04 -5.49 26.49
N ALA A 495 1.16 -5.02 27.39
CA ALA A 495 0.33 -5.87 28.22
C ALA A 495 -0.85 -6.44 27.44
N MET A 496 -1.43 -5.65 26.55
CA MET A 496 -2.56 -6.02 25.69
C MET A 496 -2.36 -5.47 24.28
N TRP A 497 -2.92 -6.19 23.31
CA TRP A 497 -2.97 -5.78 21.91
C TRP A 497 -4.30 -6.22 21.30
N VAL A 498 -5.04 -5.29 20.71
CA VAL A 498 -6.30 -5.57 20.01
C VAL A 498 -6.05 -5.48 18.53
N ASP A 499 -6.05 -6.62 17.82
CA ASP A 499 -5.72 -6.66 16.40
C ASP A 499 -6.15 -7.98 15.73
N ALA A 500 -5.70 -8.18 14.50
CA ALA A 500 -6.00 -9.31 13.63
C ALA A 500 -5.66 -10.68 14.25
N THR A 501 -6.56 -11.64 14.08
CA THR A 501 -6.36 -13.01 14.56
C THR A 501 -5.19 -13.73 13.88
N VAL A 502 -4.78 -13.29 12.68
CA VAL A 502 -3.63 -13.88 11.98
C VAL A 502 -2.31 -13.71 12.73
N ALA A 503 -2.19 -12.67 13.57
CA ALA A 503 -1.01 -12.46 14.40
C ALA A 503 -0.73 -13.62 15.37
N ALA A 504 -1.76 -14.42 15.70
CA ALA A 504 -1.62 -15.56 16.60
C ALA A 504 -0.53 -16.54 16.13
N GLY A 505 -0.46 -16.83 14.83
CA GLY A 505 0.59 -17.69 14.27
C GLY A 505 2.00 -17.25 14.62
N MET A 506 2.24 -15.93 14.66
CA MET A 506 3.54 -15.34 15.00
C MET A 506 3.75 -15.20 16.51
N ILE A 507 2.68 -14.82 17.24
CA ILE A 507 2.75 -14.62 18.70
C ILE A 507 2.98 -15.93 19.44
N PHE A 508 2.34 -17.02 18.99
CA PHE A 508 2.48 -18.35 19.60
C PHE A 508 3.68 -19.15 19.08
N ASP A 509 4.39 -18.63 18.06
CA ASP A 509 5.63 -19.22 17.56
C ASP A 509 6.81 -18.81 18.46
N LYS A 510 7.44 -19.82 19.12
CA LYS A 510 8.60 -19.62 19.99
C LYS A 510 9.82 -19.02 19.28
N SER A 511 9.91 -19.19 17.96
CA SER A 511 11.02 -18.63 17.17
C SER A 511 10.84 -17.13 16.87
N GLN A 512 9.62 -16.62 16.95
CA GLN A 512 9.27 -15.23 16.60
C GLN A 512 8.85 -14.38 17.80
N SER A 513 8.42 -15.02 18.91
CA SER A 513 7.86 -14.31 20.06
C SER A 513 8.58 -14.69 21.36
N LYS A 514 9.00 -13.67 22.11
CA LYS A 514 9.57 -13.82 23.46
C LYS A 514 8.52 -14.14 24.53
N VAL A 515 7.24 -14.05 24.18
CA VAL A 515 6.11 -14.19 25.08
C VAL A 515 5.16 -15.31 24.68
N SER A 516 5.55 -16.18 23.76
CA SER A 516 4.70 -17.21 23.15
C SER A 516 4.02 -18.15 24.16
N ASP A 517 4.62 -18.39 25.32
CA ASP A 517 4.11 -19.22 26.43
C ASP A 517 3.32 -18.41 27.49
N LYS A 518 3.26 -17.08 27.36
CA LYS A 518 2.70 -16.13 28.35
C LYS A 518 1.46 -15.40 27.85
N VAL A 519 0.97 -15.74 26.66
CA VAL A 519 -0.14 -15.04 26.01
C VAL A 519 -1.45 -15.76 26.23
N GLY A 520 -2.47 -14.99 26.58
CA GLY A 520 -3.87 -15.34 26.47
C GLY A 520 -4.52 -14.55 25.33
N PHE A 521 -5.70 -15.00 24.92
CA PHE A 521 -6.52 -14.32 23.91
C PHE A 521 -7.98 -14.34 24.32
N THR A 522 -8.73 -13.37 23.85
CA THR A 522 -10.17 -13.26 24.06
C THR A 522 -10.81 -12.42 22.95
N ALA A 523 -12.14 -12.25 22.99
CA ALA A 523 -12.86 -11.45 22.02
C ALA A 523 -12.33 -10.01 21.92
N SER A 524 -12.53 -9.36 20.76
CA SER A 524 -12.34 -7.93 20.63
C SER A 524 -13.24 -7.18 21.60
N PRO A 525 -12.75 -6.06 22.19
CA PRO A 525 -13.55 -5.35 23.18
C PRO A 525 -14.80 -4.73 22.57
N VAL A 526 -15.85 -4.60 23.37
CA VAL A 526 -17.07 -3.89 23.00
C VAL A 526 -17.17 -2.55 23.71
N GLY A 527 -17.89 -1.61 23.10
CA GLY A 527 -18.26 -0.34 23.70
C GLY A 527 -19.52 -0.46 24.55
N THR A 528 -20.56 0.27 24.16
CA THR A 528 -21.87 0.26 24.83
C THR A 528 -22.82 -0.79 24.26
N VAL A 529 -22.50 -1.39 23.12
CA VAL A 529 -23.31 -2.41 22.45
C VAL A 529 -22.44 -3.57 21.93
N ASP A 530 -23.01 -4.77 21.93
CA ASP A 530 -22.34 -5.98 21.41
C ASP A 530 -22.64 -6.15 19.92
N LYS A 531 -22.09 -5.24 19.10
CA LYS A 531 -22.25 -5.25 17.64
C LYS A 531 -20.97 -4.80 16.95
N GLY A 532 -20.56 -5.53 15.91
CA GLY A 532 -19.50 -5.14 14.98
C GLY A 532 -18.12 -4.89 15.57
N SER A 533 -17.82 -5.46 16.74
CA SER A 533 -16.50 -5.35 17.40
C SER A 533 -15.45 -6.25 16.77
N HIS A 534 -15.88 -7.29 16.07
CA HIS A 534 -15.02 -8.19 15.32
C HIS A 534 -15.09 -7.86 13.84
N TRP A 535 -13.94 -7.75 13.16
CA TRP A 535 -13.92 -7.60 11.71
C TRP A 535 -13.92 -8.94 10.97
N LEU A 536 -14.14 -8.90 9.69
CA LEU A 536 -13.89 -10.00 8.77
C LEU A 536 -13.00 -9.49 7.65
N TRP A 537 -11.84 -10.10 7.50
CA TRP A 537 -10.93 -9.79 6.40
C TRP A 537 -10.39 -11.07 5.77
N THR A 538 -10.10 -10.99 4.50
CA THR A 538 -9.45 -12.06 3.75
C THR A 538 -8.43 -11.43 2.84
N TRP A 539 -7.19 -11.85 2.95
CA TRP A 539 -6.21 -11.62 1.91
C TRP A 539 -6.28 -12.76 0.90
N ALA A 540 -6.35 -12.41 -0.37
CA ALA A 540 -6.56 -13.32 -1.47
C ALA A 540 -5.66 -12.98 -2.64
N LEU A 541 -5.51 -13.92 -3.56
CA LEU A 541 -4.76 -13.76 -4.79
C LEU A 541 -5.74 -13.70 -5.96
N GLY A 542 -5.76 -12.57 -6.66
CA GLY A 542 -6.58 -12.32 -7.85
C GLY A 542 -5.72 -12.09 -9.08
N ILE A 543 -6.31 -12.32 -10.25
CA ILE A 543 -5.67 -12.14 -11.56
C ILE A 543 -6.32 -10.93 -12.24
N PRO A 544 -5.56 -9.87 -12.60
CA PRO A 544 -6.12 -8.76 -13.35
C PRO A 544 -6.56 -9.21 -14.74
N SER A 545 -7.69 -8.71 -15.23
CA SER A 545 -8.20 -9.03 -16.58
C SER A 545 -7.23 -8.64 -17.71
N SER A 546 -6.32 -7.67 -17.43
CA SER A 546 -5.26 -7.21 -18.34
C SER A 546 -4.07 -8.17 -18.43
N SER A 547 -3.92 -9.16 -17.53
CA SER A 547 -2.80 -10.10 -17.58
C SER A 547 -2.85 -10.92 -18.88
N THR A 548 -1.68 -11.07 -19.49
CA THR A 548 -1.48 -11.92 -20.68
C THR A 548 -1.07 -13.35 -20.32
N ARG A 549 -0.83 -13.65 -19.03
CA ARG A 549 -0.35 -14.94 -18.50
C ARG A 549 -1.34 -15.61 -17.55
N LYS A 550 -2.64 -15.49 -17.85
CA LYS A 550 -3.75 -15.92 -16.98
C LYS A 550 -3.68 -17.37 -16.56
N ASP A 551 -3.35 -18.28 -17.51
CA ASP A 551 -3.26 -19.73 -17.22
C ASP A 551 -2.14 -20.03 -16.23
N LEU A 552 -0.97 -19.41 -16.41
CA LEU A 552 0.17 -19.58 -15.51
C LEU A 552 -0.09 -18.95 -14.14
N ALA A 553 -0.72 -17.77 -14.12
CA ALA A 553 -1.16 -17.11 -12.90
C ALA A 553 -2.19 -17.96 -12.13
N THR A 554 -3.16 -18.56 -12.84
CA THR A 554 -4.16 -19.47 -12.25
C THR A 554 -3.50 -20.68 -11.60
N LYS A 555 -2.53 -21.31 -12.27
CA LYS A 555 -1.76 -22.43 -11.68
C LYS A 555 -1.04 -22.02 -10.41
N PHE A 556 -0.43 -20.83 -10.41
CA PHE A 556 0.28 -20.32 -9.24
C PHE A 556 -0.66 -20.05 -8.06
N ILE A 557 -1.75 -19.29 -8.26
CA ILE A 557 -2.66 -18.98 -7.16
C ILE A 557 -3.38 -20.22 -6.64
N ALA A 558 -3.73 -21.17 -7.52
CA ALA A 558 -4.32 -22.44 -7.09
C ALA A 558 -3.35 -23.26 -6.24
N TRP A 559 -2.05 -23.31 -6.59
CA TRP A 559 -1.02 -23.94 -5.78
C TRP A 559 -0.85 -23.22 -4.42
N ALA A 560 -0.68 -21.90 -4.43
CA ALA A 560 -0.39 -21.10 -3.23
C ALA A 560 -1.52 -21.11 -2.17
N THR A 561 -2.75 -21.44 -2.60
CA THR A 561 -3.94 -21.45 -1.72
C THR A 561 -4.55 -22.86 -1.55
N SER A 562 -3.83 -23.90 -1.99
CA SER A 562 -4.30 -25.28 -1.91
C SER A 562 -4.15 -25.89 -0.51
N LYS A 563 -4.83 -27.00 -0.27
CA LYS A 563 -4.59 -27.84 0.90
C LYS A 563 -3.15 -28.35 0.97
N ASP A 564 -2.58 -28.72 -0.21
CA ASP A 564 -1.20 -29.21 -0.29
C ASP A 564 -0.19 -28.13 0.12
N TYR A 565 -0.45 -26.86 -0.24
CA TYR A 565 0.36 -25.74 0.24
C TYR A 565 0.28 -25.58 1.76
N VAL A 566 -0.92 -25.69 2.36
CA VAL A 566 -1.09 -25.63 3.82
C VAL A 566 -0.27 -26.75 4.51
N GLU A 567 -0.32 -27.97 3.96
CA GLU A 567 0.50 -29.08 4.46
C GLU A 567 2.00 -28.85 4.28
N LEU A 568 2.42 -28.32 3.14
CA LEU A 568 3.81 -27.94 2.89
C LEU A 568 4.30 -26.91 3.91
N ALA A 569 3.52 -25.86 4.15
CA ALA A 569 3.82 -24.83 5.14
C ALA A 569 3.91 -25.43 6.55
N GLY A 570 2.95 -26.26 6.95
CA GLY A 570 2.93 -26.93 8.25
C GLY A 570 4.13 -27.83 8.49
N LYS A 571 4.52 -28.63 7.48
CA LYS A 571 5.68 -29.54 7.54
C LYS A 571 7.02 -28.79 7.54
N THR A 572 7.10 -27.64 6.85
CA THR A 572 8.36 -26.93 6.62
C THR A 572 8.61 -25.82 7.64
N LYS A 573 7.56 -25.07 8.00
CA LYS A 573 7.64 -23.89 8.87
C LYS A 573 7.01 -24.09 10.25
N GLY A 574 6.35 -25.22 10.46
CA GLY A 574 5.61 -25.53 11.67
C GLY A 574 4.11 -25.22 11.54
N TRP A 575 3.30 -26.06 12.17
CA TRP A 575 1.84 -26.00 12.03
C TRP A 575 1.21 -24.73 12.60
N VAL A 576 1.85 -24.07 13.57
CA VAL A 576 1.38 -22.78 14.10
C VAL A 576 1.45 -21.64 13.07
N SER A 577 2.31 -21.80 12.06
CA SER A 577 2.58 -20.77 11.02
C SER A 577 1.85 -21.05 9.70
N VAL A 578 0.88 -21.97 9.65
CA VAL A 578 0.08 -22.18 8.43
C VAL A 578 -0.92 -21.03 8.27
N PRO A 579 -1.22 -20.62 7.02
CA PRO A 579 -2.22 -19.58 6.76
C PRO A 579 -3.60 -19.98 7.31
N PRO A 580 -4.18 -19.21 8.25
CA PRO A 580 -5.45 -19.58 8.89
C PRO A 580 -6.67 -19.14 8.06
N GLY A 581 -7.85 -19.56 8.47
CA GLY A 581 -9.11 -18.92 8.13
C GLY A 581 -9.65 -19.17 6.74
N THR A 582 -9.13 -20.13 5.97
CA THR A 582 -9.58 -20.31 4.59
C THR A 582 -10.29 -21.64 4.35
N ARG A 583 -9.81 -22.74 4.93
CA ARG A 583 -10.25 -24.13 4.63
C ARG A 583 -10.72 -24.87 5.87
N ARG A 584 -11.81 -25.62 5.76
CA ARG A 584 -12.31 -26.52 6.83
C ARG A 584 -11.27 -27.56 7.20
N SER A 585 -10.63 -28.16 6.19
CA SER A 585 -9.60 -29.18 6.38
C SER A 585 -8.40 -28.72 7.19
N THR A 586 -8.06 -27.42 7.19
CA THR A 586 -7.02 -26.84 8.07
C THR A 586 -7.41 -26.98 9.53
N TYR A 587 -8.66 -26.64 9.87
CA TYR A 587 -9.19 -26.73 11.25
C TYR A 587 -9.49 -28.16 11.70
N GLU A 588 -9.64 -29.10 10.79
CA GLU A 588 -9.79 -30.53 11.06
C GLU A 588 -8.44 -31.23 11.26
N ASN A 589 -7.34 -30.66 10.79
CA ASN A 589 -6.00 -31.22 10.88
C ASN A 589 -5.55 -31.35 12.34
N ALA A 590 -5.20 -32.56 12.78
CA ALA A 590 -4.80 -32.84 14.16
C ALA A 590 -3.51 -32.10 14.58
N GLN A 591 -2.57 -31.93 13.67
CA GLN A 591 -1.29 -31.25 13.94
C GLN A 591 -1.51 -29.73 14.09
N TYR A 592 -2.40 -29.15 13.27
CA TYR A 592 -2.77 -27.74 13.42
C TYR A 592 -3.50 -27.50 14.74
N LYS A 593 -4.48 -28.34 15.10
CA LYS A 593 -5.20 -28.26 16.39
C LYS A 593 -4.25 -28.32 17.58
N ALA A 594 -3.24 -29.19 17.52
CA ALA A 594 -2.26 -29.32 18.59
C ALA A 594 -1.31 -28.11 18.70
N ALA A 595 -0.96 -27.50 17.57
CA ALA A 595 0.00 -26.38 17.51
C ALA A 595 -0.67 -25.00 17.73
N ALA A 596 -1.96 -24.85 17.37
CA ALA A 596 -2.69 -23.58 17.34
C ALA A 596 -3.86 -23.57 18.33
N PRO A 597 -3.64 -23.34 19.64
CA PRO A 597 -4.70 -23.34 20.66
C PRO A 597 -5.78 -22.26 20.41
N PHE A 598 -5.45 -21.26 19.64
CA PHE A 598 -6.35 -20.19 19.22
C PHE A 598 -7.29 -20.59 18.05
N ALA A 599 -7.00 -21.67 17.32
CA ALA A 599 -7.72 -22.04 16.10
C ALA A 599 -9.24 -22.15 16.26
N PRO A 600 -9.80 -22.78 17.33
CA PRO A 600 -11.25 -22.84 17.50
C PRO A 600 -11.90 -21.46 17.67
N PHE A 601 -11.22 -20.54 18.36
CA PHE A 601 -11.70 -19.16 18.53
C PHE A 601 -11.70 -18.42 17.19
N VAL A 602 -10.62 -18.53 16.41
CA VAL A 602 -10.50 -17.89 15.09
C VAL A 602 -11.59 -18.39 14.14
N LEU A 603 -11.78 -19.70 14.06
CA LEU A 603 -12.84 -20.30 13.23
C LEU A 603 -14.21 -19.73 13.59
N LYS A 604 -14.55 -19.75 14.88
CA LYS A 604 -15.81 -19.22 15.38
C LYS A 604 -15.99 -17.75 15.05
N ALA A 605 -14.97 -16.92 15.27
CA ALA A 605 -15.02 -15.49 14.98
C ALA A 605 -15.23 -15.19 13.49
N ILE A 606 -14.67 -16.01 12.59
CA ILE A 606 -14.89 -15.90 11.14
C ILE A 606 -16.29 -16.34 10.76
N GLU A 607 -16.78 -17.45 11.29
CA GLU A 607 -18.12 -18.00 10.97
C GLU A 607 -19.25 -17.13 11.52
N GLU A 608 -19.05 -16.46 12.65
CA GLU A 608 -20.03 -15.55 13.28
C GLU A 608 -19.97 -14.11 12.74
N ALA A 609 -18.97 -13.78 11.88
CA ALA A 609 -18.86 -12.45 11.32
C ALA A 609 -20.05 -12.11 10.42
N ASP A 610 -20.70 -10.99 10.70
CA ASP A 610 -21.88 -10.51 9.97
C ASP A 610 -21.62 -9.16 9.28
N PRO A 611 -21.16 -9.17 8.02
CA PRO A 611 -20.90 -7.94 7.28
C PRO A 611 -22.18 -7.18 6.90
N ILE A 612 -23.35 -7.77 7.01
CA ILE A 612 -24.66 -7.15 6.73
C ILE A 612 -25.15 -6.37 7.94
N ASN A 613 -25.18 -7.03 9.12
CA ASN A 613 -25.75 -6.48 10.35
C ASN A 613 -24.70 -6.09 11.40
N GLY A 614 -23.49 -5.70 10.97
CA GLY A 614 -22.38 -5.30 11.85
C GLY A 614 -22.60 -3.98 12.61
N THR A 615 -23.77 -3.32 12.50
CA THR A 615 -24.15 -2.09 13.20
C THR A 615 -25.49 -2.26 13.89
N VAL A 616 -25.79 -1.39 14.87
CA VAL A 616 -27.10 -1.41 15.57
C VAL A 616 -28.22 -1.06 14.59
N GLU A 617 -28.06 0.07 13.91
CA GLU A 617 -28.99 0.49 12.88
C GLU A 617 -28.66 -0.21 11.55
N LYS A 618 -29.69 -0.44 10.72
CA LYS A 618 -29.50 -0.96 9.36
C LYS A 618 -28.65 0.01 8.54
N LYS A 619 -27.82 -0.56 7.68
CA LYS A 619 -26.90 0.20 6.82
C LYS A 619 -27.05 -0.21 5.36
N PRO A 620 -26.76 0.69 4.39
CA PRO A 620 -26.95 0.44 2.96
C PRO A 620 -25.74 -0.24 2.29
N TYR A 621 -24.72 -0.65 3.07
CA TYR A 621 -23.45 -1.19 2.59
C TYR A 621 -23.09 -2.52 3.28
N LEU A 622 -22.25 -3.29 2.63
CA LEU A 622 -21.59 -4.46 3.21
C LEU A 622 -20.25 -4.06 3.86
N GLY A 623 -19.81 -4.91 4.80
CA GLY A 623 -18.55 -4.73 5.52
C GLY A 623 -18.75 -4.40 6.99
N ILE A 624 -17.79 -4.77 7.83
CA ILE A 624 -17.79 -4.47 9.28
C ILE A 624 -16.85 -3.30 9.53
N GLN A 625 -15.59 -3.43 9.16
CA GLN A 625 -14.56 -2.41 9.34
C GLN A 625 -14.39 -1.47 8.12
N PHE A 626 -15.16 -1.68 7.07
CA PHE A 626 -15.12 -0.86 5.84
C PHE A 626 -16.53 -0.72 5.22
N VAL A 627 -16.65 0.13 4.21
CA VAL A 627 -17.85 0.29 3.37
C VAL A 627 -17.50 -0.15 1.96
N ASN A 628 -18.20 -1.13 1.40
CA ASN A 628 -17.89 -1.75 0.10
C ASN A 628 -18.30 -0.88 -1.11
N ILE A 629 -17.83 0.35 -1.14
CA ILE A 629 -18.00 1.28 -2.27
C ILE A 629 -16.64 1.77 -2.79
N PRO A 630 -16.49 2.10 -4.08
CA PRO A 630 -15.23 2.54 -4.67
C PRO A 630 -14.63 3.79 -4.01
N GLU A 631 -15.45 4.64 -3.41
CA GLU A 631 -15.05 5.87 -2.73
C GLU A 631 -14.42 5.62 -1.36
N PHE A 632 -14.64 4.45 -0.76
CA PHE A 632 -14.25 4.21 0.62
C PHE A 632 -12.74 4.31 0.89
N PRO A 633 -11.83 3.87 0.02
CA PRO A 633 -10.40 4.08 0.25
C PRO A 633 -10.03 5.54 0.44
N ALA A 634 -10.63 6.45 -0.34
CA ALA A 634 -10.43 7.88 -0.19
C ALA A 634 -11.08 8.41 1.10
N ILE A 635 -12.32 8.02 1.39
CA ILE A 635 -13.04 8.38 2.61
C ILE A 635 -12.26 7.92 3.85
N GLY A 636 -11.97 6.62 3.94
CA GLY A 636 -11.31 6.04 5.11
C GLY A 636 -9.91 6.61 5.33
N THR A 637 -9.16 6.91 4.26
CA THR A 637 -7.85 7.55 4.36
C THR A 637 -7.96 8.99 4.89
N GLN A 638 -8.90 9.79 4.39
CA GLN A 638 -9.11 11.16 4.87
C GLN A 638 -9.56 11.20 6.33
N VAL A 639 -10.47 10.29 6.72
CA VAL A 639 -10.91 10.15 8.13
C VAL A 639 -9.75 9.67 9.00
N GLY A 640 -8.98 8.68 8.55
CA GLY A 640 -7.81 8.17 9.24
C GLY A 640 -6.74 9.24 9.49
N ASN A 641 -6.50 10.12 8.49
CA ASN A 641 -5.59 11.26 8.62
C ASN A 641 -6.12 12.27 9.65
N ALA A 642 -7.41 12.59 9.65
CA ALA A 642 -7.99 13.51 10.63
C ALA A 642 -7.91 12.94 12.05
N VAL A 643 -8.13 11.65 12.23
CA VAL A 643 -7.95 10.94 13.52
C VAL A 643 -6.48 10.98 13.96
N HIS A 644 -5.55 10.74 13.04
CA HIS A 644 -4.12 10.84 13.32
C HIS A 644 -3.72 12.25 13.77
N GLU A 645 -4.22 13.32 13.15
CA GLU A 645 -4.00 14.71 13.60
C GLU A 645 -4.47 14.92 15.05
N ALA A 646 -5.60 14.31 15.44
CA ALA A 646 -6.06 14.37 16.83
C ALA A 646 -5.16 13.55 17.77
N LEU A 647 -4.64 12.40 17.32
CA LEU A 647 -3.76 11.54 18.10
C LEU A 647 -2.43 12.25 18.41
N ILE A 648 -1.82 12.93 17.43
CA ILE A 648 -0.58 13.69 17.60
C ILE A 648 -0.78 15.10 18.20
N GLY A 649 -2.01 15.44 18.60
CA GLY A 649 -2.30 16.72 19.27
C GLY A 649 -2.39 17.95 18.34
N LYS A 650 -2.37 17.78 17.02
CA LYS A 650 -2.57 18.87 16.05
C LYS A 650 -4.02 19.32 15.95
N SER A 651 -4.96 18.52 16.43
CA SER A 651 -6.40 18.77 16.39
C SER A 651 -7.07 18.25 17.65
N THR A 652 -8.26 18.80 18.00
CA THR A 652 -9.13 18.17 18.99
C THR A 652 -9.95 17.05 18.35
N ALA A 653 -10.44 16.08 19.14
CA ALA A 653 -11.32 15.02 18.64
C ALA A 653 -12.52 15.58 17.86
N LYS A 654 -13.19 16.60 18.40
CA LYS A 654 -14.33 17.27 17.76
C LYS A 654 -13.97 17.91 16.42
N ALA A 655 -12.85 18.64 16.34
CA ALA A 655 -12.39 19.27 15.10
C ALA A 655 -11.95 18.23 14.07
N ALA A 656 -11.32 17.13 14.49
CA ALA A 656 -10.96 16.01 13.62
C ALA A 656 -12.18 15.36 13.01
N LEU A 657 -13.22 15.07 13.81
CA LEU A 657 -14.48 14.49 13.28
C LEU A 657 -15.24 15.49 12.38
N ALA A 658 -15.20 16.78 12.65
CA ALA A 658 -15.79 17.78 11.75
C ALA A 658 -15.07 17.81 10.39
N LYS A 659 -13.73 17.80 10.39
CA LYS A 659 -12.89 17.69 9.18
C LYS A 659 -13.16 16.40 8.41
N ALA A 660 -13.23 15.28 9.13
CA ALA A 660 -13.52 13.96 8.57
C ALA A 660 -14.90 13.92 7.91
N LYS A 661 -15.90 14.51 8.58
CA LYS A 661 -17.26 14.62 8.05
C LYS A 661 -17.32 15.43 6.76
N ASP A 662 -16.72 16.63 6.74
CA ASP A 662 -16.65 17.49 5.56
C ASP A 662 -15.97 16.81 4.37
N ALA A 663 -14.83 16.13 4.62
CA ALA A 663 -14.13 15.37 3.59
C ALA A 663 -15.00 14.24 3.01
N THR A 664 -15.69 13.49 3.88
CA THR A 664 -16.61 12.42 3.46
C THR A 664 -17.78 12.97 2.65
N ASP A 665 -18.41 14.07 3.08
CA ASP A 665 -19.50 14.72 2.38
C ASP A 665 -19.07 15.20 0.97
N LYS A 666 -17.87 15.78 0.84
CA LYS A 666 -17.29 16.21 -0.45
C LYS A 666 -17.05 15.06 -1.41
N ILE A 667 -16.59 13.93 -0.92
CA ILE A 667 -16.36 12.73 -1.75
C ILE A 667 -17.72 12.17 -2.18
N MET A 668 -18.65 11.99 -1.24
CA MET A 668 -19.98 11.42 -1.52
C MET A 668 -20.84 12.31 -2.42
N ALA A 669 -20.65 13.64 -2.44
CA ALA A 669 -21.33 14.54 -3.37
C ALA A 669 -21.07 14.21 -4.85
N LYS A 670 -19.93 13.57 -5.15
CA LYS A 670 -19.56 13.11 -6.50
C LYS A 670 -19.95 11.67 -6.78
N SER A 671 -20.37 10.93 -5.77
CA SER A 671 -20.78 9.53 -5.85
C SER A 671 -22.18 9.38 -6.48
N THR A 672 -22.45 8.18 -6.97
CA THR A 672 -23.80 7.77 -7.42
C THR A 672 -24.67 7.24 -6.29
N TYR A 673 -24.09 6.96 -5.13
CA TYR A 673 -24.81 6.46 -3.95
C TYR A 673 -25.61 7.59 -3.27
N GLY A 674 -26.85 7.31 -2.92
CA GLY A 674 -27.73 8.30 -2.24
C GLY A 674 -28.39 9.33 -3.15
N LYS A 675 -28.33 9.13 -4.47
CA LYS A 675 -29.01 9.96 -5.47
C LYS A 675 -30.28 9.29 -5.96
#